data_1633caff2d8b951ff906af513ad60cfb
#
_entry.id   1633caff2d8b951ff906af513ad60cfb
#
_cell.length_a   1.000
_cell.length_b   1.000
_cell.length_c   1.000
_cell.angle_alpha   90.00
_cell.angle_beta   90.00
_cell.angle_gamma   90.00
#
_symmetry.space_group_name_H-M   'P 1'
#
loop_
_entity.id
_entity.type
_entity.pdbx_description
1 polymer ?
#
loop_
_entity_poly.entity_id
_entity_poly.type
_entity_poly.pdbx_seq_one_letter_code
_entity_poly.pdbx_strand_id
1 'polypeptide(L)'
;MTASPGPLPASPALPALPSEFRRIAARDCGHEDWALWGSYLPERQWGTVREDYSADGDAWRSFPHDHARSRTYRWGEDGLLGICDAQCRLCFSLALWNGQDPILKERPFGLGNPEGNHGEDIKDYYFHLANTPTHSFMRGLYKYPQAAFPYQQLVDANGSRSRDQLEYELVDTGIFDQGRYFDVFIEYAKASPTDLLIRIRAINRGPDPAPLTLLPTLWLRNTWSWGYPDESEQPMRLDGDQLVTDDLPHLGGYSLSCEEPGRWLFTDNETNHQRLYGQPNPTTYQKDGFHRYLIDGETAAINPAQCGTKAARQVQRTMAPAEEWVLNLRLRSRDLEALPAFGDDFDAVFAQREAEWSASLQHMVPNLNEDDRLIHSSAIAGLLWCKKYYGWSVLRWLEGDLNQPPPPANRWHTETARWSRLHAHDIISMPDAWEYPYFCQWDLMFHSVAFAIVDPQTAKEQCLLLRSPHYTAPNAQTPAYEWALSDPNPPIGAWAALRVFQIERKHYGRSDHGFLRSVLRKLLLEYGWWANRNDRSGDNVFEGGFLGLDNIAIFDRRFPLADGSRIEQCDGTAWMASLSLNLLAIAVELSSEQPEYRDLCERFVHDFVQLAITINHPGQRGYLNWDEQDGFYYDVIKRPDGSTDYLRTRSLTGLIP
;
A
#
# COMPACT_ATOMS: atom_id res chain seq x y z
N MET A 1 49.22 49.64 8.92
CA MET A 1 49.52 48.37 8.23
C MET A 1 48.47 47.36 8.73
N THR A 2 47.39 47.23 7.99
CA THR A 2 46.30 46.29 8.30
C THR A 2 46.54 45.03 7.49
N ALA A 3 46.82 43.91 8.18
CA ALA A 3 47.02 42.63 7.54
C ALA A 3 45.67 42.12 6.98
N SER A 4 45.65 41.78 5.68
CA SER A 4 44.55 41.11 5.03
C SER A 4 44.35 39.73 5.65
N PRO A 5 43.08 39.29 5.92
CA PRO A 5 42.84 37.95 6.37
C PRO A 5 43.19 36.93 5.27
N GLY A 6 43.95 35.89 5.60
CA GLY A 6 44.27 34.79 4.69
C GLY A 6 43.03 34.02 4.25
N PRO A 7 43.13 33.30 3.11
CA PRO A 7 41.98 32.51 2.59
C PRO A 7 41.56 31.45 3.61
N LEU A 8 40.25 31.38 3.82
CA LEU A 8 39.61 30.32 4.61
C LEU A 8 39.98 28.94 4.03
N PRO A 9 40.24 27.91 4.87
CA PRO A 9 40.49 26.57 4.38
C PRO A 9 39.31 26.08 3.55
N ALA A 10 39.58 25.49 2.41
CA ALA A 10 38.58 24.89 1.54
C ALA A 10 37.78 23.86 2.36
N SER A 11 36.44 24.00 2.38
CA SER A 11 35.55 23.00 2.97
C SER A 11 35.90 21.63 2.39
N PRO A 12 36.01 20.56 3.22
CA PRO A 12 36.22 19.23 2.68
C PRO A 12 35.12 18.94 1.66
N ALA A 13 35.49 18.48 0.49
CA ALA A 13 34.54 18.08 -0.55
C ALA A 13 33.63 17.01 0.07
N LEU A 14 32.32 17.26 0.12
CA LEU A 14 31.34 16.28 0.54
C LEU A 14 31.53 15.02 -0.32
N PRO A 15 31.54 13.80 0.27
CA PRO A 15 31.63 12.58 -0.51
C PRO A 15 30.51 12.58 -1.55
N ALA A 16 30.84 12.13 -2.77
CA ALA A 16 29.85 12.05 -3.84
C ALA A 16 28.66 11.19 -3.39
N LEU A 17 27.46 11.72 -3.52
CA LEU A 17 26.22 10.98 -3.16
C LEU A 17 26.16 9.65 -3.92
N PRO A 18 25.71 8.56 -3.29
CA PRO A 18 25.44 7.30 -3.98
C PRO A 18 24.54 7.49 -5.21
N SER A 19 24.65 6.59 -6.17
CA SER A 19 23.94 6.71 -7.46
C SER A 19 22.41 6.76 -7.30
N GLU A 20 21.88 6.06 -6.32
CA GLU A 20 20.43 6.09 -6.03
C GLU A 20 19.94 7.49 -5.65
N PHE A 21 20.68 8.21 -4.82
CA PHE A 21 20.33 9.59 -4.45
C PHE A 21 20.42 10.55 -5.64
N ARG A 22 21.27 10.27 -6.63
CA ARG A 22 21.29 11.04 -7.89
C ARG A 22 20.06 10.76 -8.75
N ARG A 23 19.57 9.50 -8.78
CA ARG A 23 18.31 9.14 -9.46
C ARG A 23 17.10 9.79 -8.78
N ILE A 24 17.05 9.79 -7.45
CA ILE A 24 16.04 10.55 -6.70
C ILE A 24 16.04 12.01 -7.12
N ALA A 25 17.21 12.65 -7.16
CA ALA A 25 17.32 14.05 -7.57
C ALA A 25 16.90 14.28 -9.03
N ALA A 26 17.24 13.38 -9.95
CA ALA A 26 16.83 13.45 -11.36
C ALA A 26 15.31 13.32 -11.51
N ARG A 27 14.68 12.41 -10.76
CA ARG A 27 13.21 12.25 -10.67
C ARG A 27 12.58 13.55 -10.12
N ASP A 28 13.06 14.03 -8.99
CA ASP A 28 12.50 15.20 -8.29
C ASP A 28 12.57 16.48 -9.13
N CYS A 29 13.58 16.58 -10.02
CA CYS A 29 13.72 17.67 -10.98
C CYS A 29 12.95 17.45 -12.30
N GLY A 30 12.27 16.30 -12.45
CA GLY A 30 11.55 15.96 -13.67
C GLY A 30 12.43 15.68 -14.90
N HIS A 31 13.72 15.36 -14.69
CA HIS A 31 14.65 15.05 -15.78
C HIS A 31 14.47 13.61 -16.28
N GLU A 32 14.19 12.67 -15.37
CA GLU A 32 14.00 11.25 -15.66
C GLU A 32 12.89 10.69 -14.77
N ASP A 33 11.94 9.98 -15.36
CA ASP A 33 10.80 9.41 -14.63
C ASP A 33 11.13 8.03 -14.04
N TRP A 34 12.05 7.99 -13.09
CA TRP A 34 12.39 6.73 -12.39
C TRP A 34 11.23 6.12 -11.59
N ALA A 35 10.16 6.89 -11.33
CA ALA A 35 8.96 6.42 -10.66
C ALA A 35 7.92 5.80 -11.62
N LEU A 36 8.15 5.82 -12.94
CA LEU A 36 7.21 5.30 -13.94
C LEU A 36 6.82 3.83 -13.67
N TRP A 37 7.75 3.01 -13.26
CA TRP A 37 7.54 1.61 -12.88
C TRP A 37 7.97 1.37 -11.44
N GLY A 38 7.24 0.52 -10.73
CA GLY A 38 7.59 0.14 -9.36
C GLY A 38 6.80 -1.04 -8.83
N SER A 39 7.00 -1.35 -7.56
CA SER A 39 6.26 -2.36 -6.81
C SER A 39 4.84 -1.91 -6.48
N TYR A 40 4.17 -1.25 -7.42
CA TYR A 40 2.85 -0.62 -7.21
C TYR A 40 1.69 -1.60 -7.32
N LEU A 41 1.95 -2.83 -7.76
CA LEU A 41 0.98 -3.90 -7.80
C LEU A 41 0.87 -4.55 -6.42
N PRO A 42 -0.28 -4.53 -5.74
CA PRO A 42 -0.47 -5.22 -4.49
C PRO A 42 -0.46 -6.74 -4.68
N GLU A 43 -0.13 -7.46 -3.66
CA GLU A 43 -0.15 -8.92 -3.65
C GLU A 43 -1.59 -9.45 -3.67
N ARG A 44 -2.54 -8.67 -3.14
CA ARG A 44 -3.95 -8.98 -3.11
C ARG A 44 -4.78 -7.69 -3.21
N GLN A 45 -5.80 -7.67 -4.07
CA GLN A 45 -6.81 -6.60 -4.11
C GLN A 45 -7.94 -6.89 -3.11
N TRP A 46 -7.92 -6.12 -2.01
CA TRP A 46 -8.97 -6.08 -1.02
C TRP A 46 -9.43 -4.62 -0.80
N GLY A 47 -9.78 -4.21 0.39
CA GLY A 47 -10.17 -2.84 0.67
C GLY A 47 -11.33 -2.38 -0.23
N THR A 48 -11.12 -1.34 -1.01
CA THR A 48 -12.13 -0.73 -1.89
C THR A 48 -12.85 -1.74 -2.80
N VAL A 49 -12.12 -2.75 -3.31
CA VAL A 49 -12.71 -3.81 -4.14
C VAL A 49 -13.75 -4.59 -3.35
N ARG A 50 -13.47 -4.93 -2.11
CA ARG A 50 -14.37 -5.70 -1.27
C ARG A 50 -15.60 -4.92 -0.88
N GLU A 51 -15.43 -3.65 -0.49
CA GLU A 51 -16.52 -2.74 -0.14
C GLU A 51 -17.45 -2.52 -1.35
N ASP A 52 -16.91 -2.30 -2.55
CA ASP A 52 -17.69 -2.12 -3.76
C ASP A 52 -18.48 -3.38 -4.14
N TYR A 53 -17.92 -4.56 -3.91
CA TYR A 53 -18.55 -5.84 -4.28
C TYR A 53 -19.40 -6.47 -3.18
N SER A 54 -19.43 -5.88 -2.01
CA SER A 54 -20.23 -6.34 -0.89
C SER A 54 -21.70 -5.94 -1.08
N ALA A 55 -22.59 -6.93 -1.22
CA ALA A 55 -24.01 -6.68 -1.41
C ALA A 55 -24.72 -6.24 -0.12
N ASP A 56 -24.20 -6.63 1.03
CA ASP A 56 -24.79 -6.46 2.37
C ASP A 56 -23.94 -5.57 3.30
N GLY A 57 -22.81 -5.05 2.79
CA GLY A 57 -21.87 -4.22 3.56
C GLY A 57 -20.84 -5.04 4.35
N ASP A 58 -20.85 -6.37 4.26
CA ASP A 58 -19.82 -7.21 4.86
C ASP A 58 -18.66 -7.39 3.85
N ALA A 59 -17.79 -6.39 3.78
CA ALA A 59 -16.64 -6.37 2.88
C ALA A 59 -15.71 -7.57 3.11
N TRP A 60 -15.57 -8.01 4.35
CA TRP A 60 -14.68 -9.10 4.75
C TRP A 60 -15.09 -10.48 4.24
N ARG A 61 -16.35 -10.66 3.86
CA ARG A 61 -16.86 -11.86 3.20
C ARG A 61 -16.81 -11.79 1.69
N SER A 62 -16.65 -10.59 1.16
CA SER A 62 -16.67 -10.36 -0.28
C SER A 62 -15.33 -10.70 -0.91
N PHE A 63 -15.37 -11.19 -2.14
CA PHE A 63 -14.21 -11.44 -2.95
C PHE A 63 -13.22 -12.49 -2.37
N PRO A 64 -13.68 -13.72 -2.07
CA PRO A 64 -12.80 -14.79 -1.60
C PRO A 64 -11.72 -15.13 -2.63
N HIS A 65 -10.65 -15.80 -2.21
CA HIS A 65 -9.53 -16.22 -3.07
C HIS A 65 -9.97 -16.96 -4.33
N ASP A 66 -11.01 -17.82 -4.21
CA ASP A 66 -11.55 -18.56 -5.35
C ASP A 66 -12.15 -17.66 -6.44
N HIS A 67 -12.78 -16.52 -6.05
CA HIS A 67 -13.29 -15.53 -7.01
C HIS A 67 -12.17 -14.73 -7.67
N ALA A 68 -11.10 -14.41 -6.95
CA ALA A 68 -10.02 -13.55 -7.39
C ALA A 68 -9.32 -14.05 -8.67
N ARG A 69 -9.23 -15.37 -8.86
CA ARG A 69 -8.64 -15.96 -10.06
C ARG A 69 -9.47 -15.80 -11.32
N SER A 70 -10.80 -15.61 -11.19
CA SER A 70 -11.76 -15.60 -12.30
C SER A 70 -12.47 -14.25 -12.50
N ARG A 71 -12.31 -13.30 -11.57
CA ARG A 71 -12.97 -12.01 -11.61
C ARG A 71 -11.96 -10.89 -11.84
N THR A 72 -12.22 -10.00 -12.79
CA THR A 72 -11.44 -8.76 -12.98
C THR A 72 -11.82 -7.74 -11.92
N TYR A 73 -10.86 -6.88 -11.60
CA TYR A 73 -11.05 -5.81 -10.62
C TYR A 73 -11.39 -4.51 -11.31
N ARG A 74 -12.24 -3.70 -10.66
CA ARG A 74 -12.62 -2.38 -11.17
C ARG A 74 -11.54 -1.32 -10.89
N TRP A 75 -10.90 -1.41 -9.74
CA TRP A 75 -10.12 -0.32 -9.17
C TRP A 75 -8.61 -0.55 -9.15
N GLY A 76 -8.14 -1.69 -9.56
CA GLY A 76 -6.72 -2.04 -9.57
C GLY A 76 -6.47 -3.45 -10.10
N GLU A 77 -5.31 -3.98 -9.81
CA GLU A 77 -4.89 -5.35 -10.13
C GLU A 77 -4.08 -5.94 -8.99
N ASP A 78 -3.85 -7.25 -8.97
CA ASP A 78 -2.99 -7.93 -8.02
C ASP A 78 -2.06 -8.97 -8.66
N GLY A 79 -0.96 -9.29 -7.99
CA GLY A 79 -0.03 -10.32 -8.44
C GLY A 79 1.11 -10.56 -7.46
N LEU A 80 1.60 -11.81 -7.42
CA LEU A 80 2.66 -12.23 -6.51
C LEU A 80 3.96 -11.47 -6.80
N LEU A 81 4.42 -10.64 -5.84
CA LEU A 81 5.64 -9.83 -5.93
C LEU A 81 5.78 -9.10 -7.28
N GLY A 82 4.66 -8.61 -7.79
CA GLY A 82 4.56 -8.01 -9.12
C GLY A 82 4.93 -6.53 -9.16
N ILE A 83 4.97 -6.02 -10.40
CA ILE A 83 5.21 -4.62 -10.71
C ILE A 83 4.17 -4.11 -11.69
N CYS A 84 3.93 -2.80 -11.69
CA CYS A 84 3.18 -2.13 -12.76
C CYS A 84 3.70 -0.71 -12.98
N ASP A 85 3.22 -0.07 -14.06
CA ASP A 85 3.42 1.36 -14.24
C ASP A 85 2.63 2.17 -13.20
N ALA A 86 2.98 3.44 -13.02
CA ALA A 86 2.39 4.32 -12.00
C ALA A 86 0.87 4.54 -12.13
N GLN A 87 0.25 4.11 -13.24
CA GLN A 87 -1.20 4.16 -13.45
C GLN A 87 -1.85 2.77 -13.49
N CYS A 88 -1.08 1.73 -13.19
CA CYS A 88 -1.54 0.34 -13.19
C CYS A 88 -2.23 -0.06 -14.51
N ARG A 89 -1.63 0.29 -15.65
CA ARG A 89 -2.17 -0.04 -16.99
C ARG A 89 -1.60 -1.34 -17.51
N LEU A 90 -0.29 -1.49 -17.37
CA LEU A 90 0.46 -2.67 -17.77
C LEU A 90 1.09 -3.29 -16.52
N CYS A 91 0.77 -4.54 -16.25
CA CYS A 91 1.15 -5.26 -15.05
C CYS A 91 1.99 -6.47 -15.39
N PHE A 92 2.98 -6.75 -14.56
CA PHE A 92 3.80 -7.95 -14.65
C PHE A 92 3.89 -8.65 -13.29
N SER A 93 3.71 -9.97 -13.27
CA SER A 93 4.02 -10.82 -12.11
C SER A 93 4.39 -12.24 -12.55
N LEU A 94 4.77 -13.06 -11.57
CA LEU A 94 5.05 -14.46 -11.78
C LEU A 94 3.89 -15.33 -11.27
N ALA A 95 3.39 -16.25 -12.12
CA ALA A 95 2.56 -17.33 -11.67
C ALA A 95 3.38 -18.65 -11.61
N LEU A 96 3.01 -19.54 -10.70
CA LEU A 96 3.76 -20.77 -10.37
C LEU A 96 2.85 -21.99 -10.33
N TRP A 97 3.40 -23.15 -10.75
CA TRP A 97 2.74 -24.44 -10.57
C TRP A 97 3.75 -25.56 -10.32
N ASN A 98 3.54 -26.32 -9.26
CA ASN A 98 4.39 -27.44 -8.82
C ASN A 98 3.90 -28.81 -9.34
N GLY A 99 2.88 -28.84 -10.21
CA GLY A 99 2.28 -30.08 -10.70
C GLY A 99 1.28 -30.75 -9.75
N GLN A 100 1.10 -30.23 -8.53
CA GLN A 100 0.21 -30.80 -7.50
C GLN A 100 -0.74 -29.77 -6.90
N ASP A 101 -0.39 -28.48 -6.92
CA ASP A 101 -1.25 -27.42 -6.41
C ASP A 101 -2.58 -27.41 -7.20
N PRO A 102 -3.74 -27.48 -6.53
CA PRO A 102 -5.05 -27.44 -7.18
C PRO A 102 -5.40 -26.06 -7.74
N ILE A 103 -4.66 -25.01 -7.39
CA ILE A 103 -4.86 -23.65 -7.88
C ILE A 103 -3.53 -23.12 -8.43
N LEU A 104 -3.55 -22.53 -9.64
CA LEU A 104 -2.40 -21.83 -10.18
C LEU A 104 -2.03 -20.67 -9.25
N LYS A 105 -0.81 -20.63 -8.76
CA LYS A 105 -0.32 -19.64 -7.81
C LYS A 105 0.01 -18.34 -8.54
N GLU A 106 -1.00 -17.49 -8.72
CA GLU A 106 -0.87 -16.14 -9.29
C GLU A 106 -0.81 -15.05 -8.22
N ARG A 107 -1.32 -15.35 -7.03
CA ARG A 107 -1.39 -14.47 -5.86
C ARG A 107 -1.28 -15.25 -4.57
N PRO A 108 -0.87 -14.62 -3.46
CA PRO A 108 -0.90 -15.27 -2.15
C PRO A 108 -2.32 -15.67 -1.73
N PHE A 109 -2.40 -16.74 -0.94
CA PHE A 109 -3.62 -17.17 -0.27
C PHE A 109 -3.69 -16.55 1.13
N GLY A 110 -4.88 -16.15 1.53
CA GLY A 110 -5.18 -15.73 2.89
C GLY A 110 -6.63 -16.03 3.22
N LEU A 111 -6.94 -16.02 4.51
CA LEU A 111 -8.26 -16.29 5.05
C LEU A 111 -9.09 -15.02 5.07
N GLY A 112 -10.36 -15.11 4.70
CA GLY A 112 -11.35 -14.09 5.00
C GLY A 112 -11.84 -14.19 6.44
N ASN A 113 -12.47 -13.14 6.98
CA ASN A 113 -12.97 -13.10 8.36
C ASN A 113 -13.83 -14.32 8.76
N PRO A 114 -14.74 -14.86 7.90
CA PRO A 114 -15.49 -16.07 8.25
C PRO A 114 -14.67 -17.36 8.22
N GLU A 115 -13.49 -17.33 7.57
CA GLU A 115 -12.61 -18.48 7.40
C GLU A 115 -11.49 -18.53 8.46
N GLY A 116 -11.26 -17.42 9.15
CA GLY A 116 -10.24 -17.25 10.19
C GLY A 116 -10.82 -17.27 11.60
N ASN A 117 -9.94 -17.11 12.59
CA ASN A 117 -10.32 -16.97 14.00
C ASN A 117 -9.84 -15.65 14.63
N HIS A 118 -8.98 -14.90 13.95
CA HIS A 118 -8.45 -13.60 14.39
C HIS A 118 -8.80 -12.43 13.45
N GLY A 119 -9.29 -12.70 12.27
CA GLY A 119 -9.59 -11.71 11.25
C GLY A 119 -9.03 -12.13 9.90
N GLU A 120 -8.51 -11.17 9.14
CA GLU A 120 -7.87 -11.42 7.87
C GLU A 120 -6.39 -11.70 8.06
N ASP A 121 -5.90 -12.75 7.39
CA ASP A 121 -4.52 -13.15 7.53
C ASP A 121 -4.01 -13.87 6.28
N ILE A 122 -2.76 -13.56 5.91
CA ILE A 122 -2.06 -14.25 4.84
C ILE A 122 -1.50 -15.58 5.35
N LYS A 123 -1.66 -16.63 4.54
CA LYS A 123 -1.16 -17.98 4.86
C LYS A 123 0.00 -18.42 3.96
N ASP A 124 0.44 -17.58 3.04
CA ASP A 124 1.65 -17.81 2.23
C ASP A 124 2.89 -17.14 2.86
N TYR A 125 4.09 -17.66 2.57
CA TYR A 125 5.34 -17.05 3.00
C TYR A 125 6.06 -16.38 1.84
N TYR A 126 6.06 -15.06 1.85
CA TYR A 126 6.86 -14.22 0.95
C TYR A 126 7.55 -13.11 1.73
N PHE A 127 8.65 -12.59 1.19
CA PHE A 127 9.52 -11.65 1.88
C PHE A 127 10.00 -10.57 0.93
N HIS A 128 9.99 -9.33 1.37
CA HIS A 128 10.58 -8.18 0.69
C HIS A 128 12.04 -8.04 1.13
N LEU A 129 12.99 -8.34 0.25
CA LEU A 129 14.41 -8.39 0.59
C LEU A 129 15.18 -7.13 0.21
N ALA A 130 14.79 -6.47 -0.87
CA ALA A 130 15.36 -5.22 -1.31
C ALA A 130 14.34 -4.39 -2.08
N ASN A 131 14.41 -3.06 -1.92
CA ASN A 131 13.74 -2.10 -2.79
C ASN A 131 14.41 -0.74 -2.65
N THR A 132 14.74 -0.09 -3.78
CA THR A 132 15.28 1.26 -3.77
C THR A 132 14.16 2.29 -3.86
N PRO A 133 14.36 3.54 -3.39
CA PRO A 133 13.35 4.61 -3.48
C PRO A 133 12.83 4.87 -4.91
N THR A 134 13.68 4.68 -5.92
CA THR A 134 13.30 4.83 -7.34
C THR A 134 12.88 3.51 -7.98
N HIS A 135 12.78 2.42 -7.20
CA HIS A 135 12.53 1.08 -7.71
C HIS A 135 13.53 0.65 -8.80
N SER A 136 14.75 1.19 -8.75
CA SER A 136 15.82 0.82 -9.68
C SER A 136 16.37 -0.58 -9.42
N PHE A 137 16.19 -1.09 -8.19
CA PHE A 137 16.46 -2.47 -7.78
C PHE A 137 15.39 -2.94 -6.80
N MET A 138 14.81 -4.11 -7.05
CA MET A 138 13.83 -4.75 -6.17
C MET A 138 14.12 -6.25 -6.11
N ARG A 139 13.93 -6.86 -4.94
CA ARG A 139 14.08 -8.31 -4.73
C ARG A 139 13.05 -8.79 -3.74
N GLY A 140 12.25 -9.78 -4.15
CA GLY A 140 11.34 -10.52 -3.30
C GLY A 140 11.68 -12.01 -3.29
N LEU A 141 11.24 -12.69 -2.24
CA LEU A 141 11.35 -14.15 -2.10
C LEU A 141 9.97 -14.72 -1.80
N TYR A 142 9.57 -15.74 -2.53
CA TYR A 142 8.41 -16.56 -2.23
C TYR A 142 8.83 -18.00 -1.94
N LYS A 143 8.30 -18.59 -0.86
CA LYS A 143 8.54 -20.00 -0.52
C LYS A 143 7.38 -20.86 -1.00
N TYR A 144 7.60 -21.56 -2.12
CA TYR A 144 6.57 -22.36 -2.78
C TYR A 144 6.67 -23.83 -2.40
N PRO A 145 5.65 -24.43 -1.75
CA PRO A 145 5.63 -25.84 -1.42
C PRO A 145 5.72 -26.74 -2.66
N GLN A 146 6.28 -27.96 -2.50
CA GLN A 146 6.33 -28.98 -3.55
C GLN A 146 5.11 -29.90 -3.55
N ALA A 147 4.30 -29.91 -2.49
CA ALA A 147 3.05 -30.64 -2.38
C ALA A 147 1.84 -29.77 -2.76
N ALA A 148 0.66 -30.38 -2.82
CA ALA A 148 -0.61 -29.67 -2.98
C ALA A 148 -0.78 -28.65 -1.84
N PHE A 149 -1.07 -27.40 -2.18
CA PHE A 149 -1.25 -26.34 -1.18
C PHE A 149 -2.50 -26.64 -0.34
N PRO A 150 -2.45 -26.56 0.99
CA PRO A 150 -3.49 -27.06 1.89
C PRO A 150 -4.60 -26.04 2.14
N TYR A 151 -5.19 -25.47 1.09
CA TYR A 151 -6.22 -24.41 1.20
C TYR A 151 -7.33 -24.76 2.17
N GLN A 152 -8.00 -25.91 1.97
CA GLN A 152 -9.15 -26.29 2.78
C GLN A 152 -8.75 -26.64 4.23
N GLN A 153 -7.58 -27.24 4.44
CA GLN A 153 -7.07 -27.55 5.77
C GLN A 153 -6.87 -26.27 6.60
N LEU A 154 -6.33 -25.21 5.97
CA LEU A 154 -6.14 -23.93 6.64
C LEU A 154 -7.47 -23.29 7.02
N VAL A 155 -8.47 -23.31 6.11
CA VAL A 155 -9.82 -22.80 6.36
C VAL A 155 -10.47 -23.59 7.50
N ASP A 156 -10.51 -24.92 7.43
CA ASP A 156 -11.20 -25.77 8.40
C ASP A 156 -10.57 -25.68 9.80
N ALA A 157 -9.24 -25.66 9.86
CA ALA A 157 -8.52 -25.56 11.13
C ALA A 157 -8.76 -24.22 11.81
N ASN A 158 -8.62 -23.09 11.09
CA ASN A 158 -8.83 -21.77 11.66
C ASN A 158 -10.30 -21.50 11.97
N GLY A 159 -11.23 -21.87 11.09
CA GLY A 159 -12.67 -21.72 11.32
C GLY A 159 -13.20 -22.52 12.52
N SER A 160 -12.49 -23.59 12.94
CA SER A 160 -12.85 -24.40 14.12
C SER A 160 -12.28 -23.87 15.44
N ARG A 161 -11.34 -22.93 15.41
CA ARG A 161 -10.66 -22.37 16.58
C ARG A 161 -11.41 -21.13 17.12
N SER A 162 -11.36 -20.98 18.46
CA SER A 162 -11.83 -19.75 19.09
C SER A 162 -10.78 -18.63 18.96
N ARG A 163 -11.20 -17.38 19.22
CA ARG A 163 -10.28 -16.21 19.25
C ARG A 163 -9.21 -16.28 20.33
N ASP A 164 -9.38 -17.13 21.34
CA ASP A 164 -8.36 -17.34 22.39
C ASP A 164 -7.28 -18.36 21.99
N GLN A 165 -7.45 -19.01 20.86
CA GLN A 165 -6.50 -19.99 20.33
C GLN A 165 -5.62 -19.33 19.27
N LEU A 166 -4.32 -19.70 19.21
CA LEU A 166 -3.42 -19.24 18.17
C LEU A 166 -3.93 -19.66 16.79
N GLU A 167 -3.66 -18.87 15.79
CA GLU A 167 -3.94 -19.22 14.40
C GLU A 167 -3.19 -20.47 13.97
N TYR A 168 -3.77 -21.18 13.00
CA TYR A 168 -3.14 -22.33 12.36
C TYR A 168 -2.45 -21.84 11.09
N GLU A 169 -1.12 -21.89 11.13
CA GLU A 169 -0.27 -21.35 10.07
C GLU A 169 0.10 -22.40 9.02
N LEU A 170 0.56 -21.97 7.86
CA LEU A 170 1.01 -22.86 6.80
C LEU A 170 2.14 -23.79 7.28
N VAL A 171 3.03 -23.32 8.15
CA VAL A 171 4.10 -24.13 8.75
C VAL A 171 3.56 -25.26 9.62
N ASP A 172 2.42 -25.06 10.29
CA ASP A 172 1.81 -26.05 11.18
C ASP A 172 1.23 -27.24 10.41
N THR A 173 1.03 -27.10 9.10
CA THR A 173 0.57 -28.19 8.22
C THR A 173 1.64 -29.23 7.96
N GLY A 174 2.92 -28.93 8.26
CA GLY A 174 4.07 -29.78 7.92
C GLY A 174 4.46 -29.74 6.43
N ILE A 175 3.86 -28.84 5.64
CA ILE A 175 4.08 -28.80 4.18
C ILE A 175 5.53 -28.48 3.79
N PHE A 176 6.29 -27.84 4.70
CA PHE A 176 7.71 -27.53 4.52
C PHE A 176 8.66 -28.57 5.13
N ASP A 177 8.13 -29.67 5.68
CA ASP A 177 8.94 -30.71 6.30
C ASP A 177 9.96 -31.28 5.32
N GLN A 178 11.14 -31.62 5.82
CA GLN A 178 12.28 -32.11 5.04
C GLN A 178 12.76 -31.10 3.97
N GLY A 179 12.42 -29.82 4.08
CA GLY A 179 12.78 -28.79 3.10
C GLY A 179 12.06 -28.92 1.76
N ARG A 180 10.89 -29.59 1.69
CA ARG A 180 10.13 -29.83 0.45
C ARG A 180 9.43 -28.59 -0.07
N TYR A 181 10.23 -27.60 -0.48
CA TYR A 181 9.76 -26.36 -1.09
C TYR A 181 10.80 -25.82 -2.07
N PHE A 182 10.37 -24.84 -2.85
CA PHE A 182 11.24 -24.02 -3.69
C PHE A 182 11.39 -22.64 -3.03
N ASP A 183 12.63 -22.13 -2.97
CA ASP A 183 12.85 -20.68 -2.83
C ASP A 183 12.77 -20.07 -4.24
N VAL A 184 11.84 -19.15 -4.42
CA VAL A 184 11.66 -18.45 -5.70
C VAL A 184 11.92 -16.97 -5.48
N PHE A 185 13.10 -16.51 -5.93
CA PHE A 185 13.46 -15.09 -5.92
C PHE A 185 12.94 -14.43 -7.19
N ILE A 186 12.32 -13.28 -7.03
CA ILE A 186 11.89 -12.42 -8.14
C ILE A 186 12.64 -11.11 -7.98
N GLU A 187 13.47 -10.78 -8.97
CA GLU A 187 14.39 -9.66 -8.94
C GLU A 187 14.14 -8.76 -10.14
N TYR A 188 14.15 -7.45 -9.90
CA TYR A 188 14.00 -6.42 -10.91
C TYR A 188 15.16 -5.44 -10.84
N ALA A 189 15.74 -5.11 -11.99
CA ALA A 189 16.78 -4.10 -12.12
C ALA A 189 16.47 -3.19 -13.31
N LYS A 190 16.43 -1.87 -13.11
CA LYS A 190 16.19 -0.93 -14.19
C LYS A 190 17.51 -0.50 -14.84
N ALA A 191 17.66 -0.71 -16.14
CA ALA A 191 18.73 -0.07 -16.90
C ALA A 191 18.43 1.43 -17.11
N SER A 192 17.14 1.76 -17.37
CA SER A 192 16.60 3.11 -17.48
C SER A 192 15.17 3.16 -16.94
N PRO A 193 14.50 4.31 -16.86
CA PRO A 193 13.08 4.38 -16.45
C PRO A 193 12.13 3.49 -17.25
N THR A 194 12.45 3.18 -18.51
CA THR A 194 11.61 2.41 -19.43
C THR A 194 12.23 1.08 -19.85
N ASP A 195 13.26 0.61 -19.15
CA ASP A 195 13.99 -0.62 -19.45
C ASP A 195 14.24 -1.43 -18.18
N LEU A 196 13.47 -2.49 -18.02
CA LEU A 196 13.42 -3.34 -16.82
C LEU A 196 13.95 -4.72 -17.14
N LEU A 197 14.99 -5.12 -16.42
CA LEU A 197 15.54 -6.46 -16.42
C LEU A 197 14.87 -7.23 -15.29
N ILE A 198 14.40 -8.43 -15.58
CA ILE A 198 13.69 -9.30 -14.64
C ILE A 198 14.45 -10.61 -14.54
N ARG A 199 14.77 -11.03 -13.33
CA ARG A 199 15.44 -12.31 -13.07
C ARG A 199 14.62 -13.10 -12.07
N ILE A 200 14.27 -14.32 -12.45
CA ILE A 200 13.59 -15.27 -11.59
C ILE A 200 14.60 -16.39 -11.28
N ARG A 201 14.86 -16.62 -9.99
CA ARG A 201 15.76 -17.70 -9.56
C ARG A 201 14.98 -18.64 -8.67
N ALA A 202 14.81 -19.88 -9.11
CA ALA A 202 14.17 -20.94 -8.33
C ALA A 202 15.23 -21.91 -7.82
N ILE A 203 15.16 -22.27 -6.54
CA ILE A 203 16.08 -23.24 -5.91
C ILE A 203 15.25 -24.35 -5.29
N ASN A 204 15.50 -25.61 -5.70
CA ASN A 204 14.89 -26.76 -5.05
C ASN A 204 15.56 -27.01 -3.69
N ARG A 205 14.83 -26.78 -2.59
CA ARG A 205 15.31 -27.05 -1.22
C ARG A 205 15.04 -28.47 -0.76
N GLY A 206 14.18 -29.19 -1.50
CA GLY A 206 13.81 -30.56 -1.18
C GLY A 206 14.90 -31.57 -1.47
N PRO A 207 14.82 -32.76 -0.88
CA PRO A 207 15.79 -33.84 -1.06
C PRO A 207 15.62 -34.62 -2.38
N ASP A 208 14.50 -34.45 -3.08
CA ASP A 208 14.15 -35.18 -4.29
C ASP A 208 13.99 -34.24 -5.49
N PRO A 209 14.12 -34.74 -6.74
CA PRO A 209 13.75 -33.99 -7.92
C PRO A 209 12.27 -33.63 -7.90
N ALA A 210 11.94 -32.36 -8.23
CA ALA A 210 10.58 -31.86 -8.20
C ALA A 210 10.27 -31.00 -9.44
N PRO A 211 9.05 -31.13 -10.02
CA PRO A 211 8.65 -30.33 -11.17
C PRO A 211 8.30 -28.91 -10.73
N LEU A 212 8.66 -27.94 -11.56
CA LEU A 212 8.26 -26.56 -11.40
C LEU A 212 7.95 -25.94 -12.77
N THR A 213 6.80 -25.33 -12.87
CA THR A 213 6.39 -24.51 -14.02
C THR A 213 6.39 -23.05 -13.60
N LEU A 214 7.08 -22.22 -14.37
CA LEU A 214 7.09 -20.77 -14.23
C LEU A 214 6.28 -20.16 -15.36
N LEU A 215 5.42 -19.20 -15.02
CA LEU A 215 4.62 -18.43 -15.95
C LEU A 215 4.83 -16.92 -15.68
N PRO A 216 5.94 -16.34 -16.12
CA PRO A 216 6.04 -14.88 -16.18
C PRO A 216 4.88 -14.33 -17.01
N THR A 217 4.05 -13.50 -16.39
CA THR A 217 2.78 -13.05 -16.95
C THR A 217 2.78 -11.53 -17.10
N LEU A 218 2.42 -11.05 -18.28
CA LEU A 218 2.18 -9.64 -18.59
C LEU A 218 0.70 -9.48 -18.95
N TRP A 219 0.04 -8.43 -18.41
CA TRP A 219 -1.37 -8.18 -18.73
C TRP A 219 -1.72 -6.71 -18.62
N LEU A 220 -2.79 -6.35 -19.32
CA LEU A 220 -3.40 -5.03 -19.28
C LEU A 220 -4.52 -5.01 -18.24
N ARG A 221 -4.56 -3.99 -17.38
CA ARG A 221 -5.71 -3.79 -16.50
C ARG A 221 -6.96 -3.58 -17.33
N ASN A 222 -8.01 -4.34 -17.02
CA ASN A 222 -9.26 -4.22 -17.72
C ASN A 222 -9.97 -2.91 -17.35
N THR A 223 -10.04 -1.99 -18.31
CA THR A 223 -10.81 -0.75 -18.21
C THR A 223 -11.87 -0.66 -19.29
N TRP A 224 -11.73 -1.43 -20.38
CA TRP A 224 -12.63 -1.40 -21.54
C TRP A 224 -14.00 -2.03 -21.30
N SER A 225 -14.12 -3.03 -20.43
CA SER A 225 -15.39 -3.70 -20.15
C SER A 225 -16.41 -2.82 -19.42
N TRP A 226 -15.97 -1.69 -18.86
CA TRP A 226 -16.83 -0.71 -18.19
C TRP A 226 -17.61 0.17 -19.17
N GLY A 227 -17.18 0.27 -20.44
CA GLY A 227 -17.91 0.92 -21.52
C GLY A 227 -17.65 2.42 -21.70
N TYR A 228 -16.58 2.96 -21.11
CA TYR A 228 -16.21 4.38 -21.30
C TYR A 228 -15.60 4.61 -22.69
N PRO A 229 -15.97 5.71 -23.40
CA PRO A 229 -15.56 5.93 -24.80
C PRO A 229 -14.05 6.03 -25.03
N ASP A 230 -13.32 6.49 -24.03
CA ASP A 230 -11.86 6.70 -24.11
C ASP A 230 -11.07 5.44 -23.76
N GLU A 231 -11.74 4.36 -23.40
CA GLU A 231 -11.13 3.11 -22.97
C GLU A 231 -11.48 1.99 -23.96
N SER A 232 -10.48 1.50 -24.68
CA SER A 232 -10.61 0.43 -25.65
C SER A 232 -9.69 -0.72 -25.34
N GLU A 233 -10.12 -1.92 -25.69
CA GLU A 233 -9.29 -3.10 -25.61
C GLU A 233 -8.09 -2.98 -26.56
N GLN A 234 -6.90 -3.26 -26.07
CA GLN A 234 -5.65 -3.20 -26.83
C GLN A 234 -4.89 -4.52 -26.66
N PRO A 235 -5.20 -5.56 -27.47
CA PRO A 235 -4.61 -6.87 -27.28
C PRO A 235 -3.11 -6.86 -27.58
N MET A 236 -2.34 -7.56 -26.76
CA MET A 236 -0.94 -7.91 -27.01
C MET A 236 -0.86 -9.00 -28.08
N ARG A 237 0.27 -9.06 -28.79
CA ARG A 237 0.57 -10.07 -29.80
C ARG A 237 2.04 -10.43 -29.82
N LEU A 238 2.39 -11.46 -30.59
CA LEU A 238 3.78 -11.78 -30.83
C LEU A 238 4.34 -11.03 -32.06
N ASP A 239 5.57 -10.56 -31.92
CA ASP A 239 6.45 -10.13 -32.99
C ASP A 239 7.72 -10.99 -32.93
N GLY A 240 7.84 -11.98 -33.83
CA GLY A 240 8.81 -13.05 -33.66
C GLY A 240 8.54 -13.90 -32.42
N ASP A 241 9.50 -13.93 -31.48
CA ASP A 241 9.35 -14.58 -30.15
C ASP A 241 9.17 -13.57 -29.02
N GLN A 242 8.98 -12.28 -29.33
CA GLN A 242 8.72 -11.23 -28.34
C GLN A 242 7.22 -10.98 -28.21
N LEU A 243 6.75 -10.80 -26.98
CA LEU A 243 5.41 -10.28 -26.70
C LEU A 243 5.46 -8.76 -26.82
N VAL A 244 4.56 -8.16 -27.60
CA VAL A 244 4.50 -6.71 -27.81
C VAL A 244 3.12 -6.16 -27.53
N THR A 245 3.08 -4.93 -26.97
CA THR A 245 1.87 -4.10 -26.89
C THR A 245 1.86 -3.09 -28.03
N ASP A 246 0.68 -2.59 -28.38
CA ASP A 246 0.54 -1.34 -29.12
C ASP A 246 0.86 -0.13 -28.19
N ASP A 247 0.79 1.10 -28.73
CA ASP A 247 1.03 2.30 -27.95
C ASP A 247 -0.09 2.51 -26.92
N LEU A 248 0.24 2.27 -25.66
CA LEU A 248 -0.67 2.51 -24.53
C LEU A 248 -0.69 4.01 -24.19
N PRO A 249 -1.87 4.59 -23.89
CA PRO A 249 -1.97 6.00 -23.54
C PRO A 249 -1.01 6.40 -22.41
N HIS A 250 -0.18 7.40 -22.62
CA HIS A 250 0.85 7.94 -21.72
C HIS A 250 1.99 6.97 -21.33
N LEU A 251 1.99 5.72 -21.79
CA LEU A 251 3.04 4.75 -21.51
C LEU A 251 3.86 4.41 -22.76
N GLY A 252 3.25 4.44 -23.95
CA GLY A 252 3.86 3.98 -25.20
C GLY A 252 3.80 2.47 -25.37
N GLY A 253 4.44 1.95 -26.39
CA GLY A 253 4.55 0.52 -26.67
C GLY A 253 5.65 -0.16 -25.88
N TYR A 254 5.38 -1.36 -25.41
CA TYR A 254 6.36 -2.20 -24.66
C TYR A 254 6.56 -3.54 -25.35
N SER A 255 7.75 -4.11 -25.12
CA SER A 255 8.07 -5.49 -25.49
C SER A 255 8.60 -6.27 -24.31
N LEU A 256 8.18 -7.54 -24.20
CA LEU A 256 8.70 -8.50 -23.23
C LEU A 256 9.43 -9.62 -23.98
N SER A 257 10.73 -9.76 -23.69
CA SER A 257 11.59 -10.84 -24.19
C SER A 257 11.86 -11.83 -23.06
N CYS A 258 11.96 -13.12 -23.40
CA CYS A 258 12.38 -14.18 -22.49
C CYS A 258 13.58 -14.90 -23.08
N GLU A 259 14.65 -15.13 -22.28
CA GLU A 259 15.88 -15.77 -22.74
C GLU A 259 15.68 -17.27 -23.00
N GLU A 260 14.89 -17.94 -22.14
CA GLU A 260 14.65 -19.37 -22.27
C GLU A 260 13.50 -19.66 -23.25
N PRO A 261 13.67 -20.64 -24.17
CA PRO A 261 12.60 -21.04 -25.06
C PRO A 261 11.42 -21.65 -24.27
N GLY A 262 10.19 -21.36 -24.71
CA GLY A 262 8.97 -21.82 -24.06
C GLY A 262 7.76 -21.54 -24.94
N ARG A 263 6.57 -21.84 -24.45
CA ARG A 263 5.33 -21.58 -25.14
C ARG A 263 4.71 -20.29 -24.65
N TRP A 264 4.28 -19.42 -25.57
CA TRP A 264 3.41 -18.31 -25.20
C TRP A 264 1.95 -18.77 -25.08
N LEU A 265 1.32 -18.44 -23.98
CA LEU A 265 -0.09 -18.64 -23.70
C LEU A 265 -0.80 -17.30 -23.73
N PHE A 266 -1.99 -17.24 -24.30
CA PHE A 266 -2.79 -16.02 -24.38
C PHE A 266 -4.21 -16.26 -23.89
N THR A 267 -4.72 -15.29 -23.17
CA THR A 267 -6.12 -15.19 -22.75
C THR A 267 -6.45 -13.69 -22.58
N ASP A 268 -7.66 -13.39 -22.14
CA ASP A 268 -8.06 -12.02 -21.85
C ASP A 268 -8.17 -11.78 -20.35
N ASN A 269 -7.85 -10.58 -19.89
CA ASN A 269 -8.12 -10.17 -18.52
C ASN A 269 -9.63 -9.80 -18.40
N GLU A 270 -10.49 -10.82 -18.58
CA GLU A 270 -11.94 -10.74 -18.55
C GLU A 270 -12.53 -11.68 -17.50
N THR A 271 -13.63 -11.24 -16.88
CA THR A 271 -14.34 -12.03 -15.86
C THR A 271 -14.96 -13.28 -16.46
N ASN A 272 -14.77 -14.43 -15.81
CA ASN A 272 -15.47 -15.67 -16.17
C ASN A 272 -16.89 -15.68 -15.57
N HIS A 273 -17.84 -15.07 -16.26
CA HIS A 273 -19.23 -14.96 -15.85
C HIS A 273 -19.92 -16.31 -15.74
N GLN A 274 -19.56 -17.26 -16.63
CA GLN A 274 -20.13 -18.61 -16.60
C GLN A 274 -19.77 -19.33 -15.30
N ARG A 275 -18.51 -19.21 -14.88
CA ARG A 275 -18.04 -19.85 -13.65
C ARG A 275 -18.63 -19.20 -12.40
N LEU A 276 -18.64 -17.88 -12.34
CA LEU A 276 -19.00 -17.14 -11.14
C LEU A 276 -20.51 -16.97 -10.96
N TYR A 277 -21.24 -16.81 -12.08
CA TYR A 277 -22.65 -16.37 -12.04
C TYR A 277 -23.58 -17.26 -12.87
N GLY A 278 -23.07 -18.30 -13.53
CA GLY A 278 -23.86 -19.16 -14.41
C GLY A 278 -24.37 -18.46 -15.68
N GLN A 279 -23.77 -17.30 -16.02
CA GLN A 279 -24.15 -16.49 -17.19
C GLN A 279 -23.16 -16.69 -18.35
N PRO A 280 -23.57 -16.52 -19.60
CA PRO A 280 -22.65 -16.60 -20.74
C PRO A 280 -21.51 -15.59 -20.61
N ASN A 281 -20.29 -16.03 -20.98
CA ASN A 281 -19.14 -15.15 -21.05
C ASN A 281 -19.24 -14.17 -22.22
N PRO A 282 -18.86 -12.90 -22.08
CA PRO A 282 -18.84 -11.93 -23.19
C PRO A 282 -17.76 -12.25 -24.23
N THR A 283 -16.65 -12.88 -23.82
CA THR A 283 -15.54 -13.31 -24.67
C THR A 283 -15.31 -14.81 -24.55
N THR A 284 -14.49 -15.38 -25.44
CA THR A 284 -14.16 -16.82 -25.42
C THR A 284 -13.11 -17.13 -24.35
N TYR A 285 -12.20 -16.20 -24.08
CA TYR A 285 -11.06 -16.38 -23.20
C TYR A 285 -11.18 -15.48 -21.97
N GLN A 286 -10.96 -16.02 -20.79
CA GLN A 286 -11.15 -15.31 -19.52
C GLN A 286 -9.88 -15.32 -18.68
N LYS A 287 -9.86 -14.47 -17.64
CA LYS A 287 -8.75 -14.26 -16.68
C LYS A 287 -8.15 -15.57 -16.18
N ASP A 288 -8.97 -16.59 -15.92
CA ASP A 288 -8.58 -17.89 -15.39
C ASP A 288 -8.13 -18.91 -16.46
N GLY A 289 -7.97 -18.49 -17.71
CA GLY A 289 -7.62 -19.37 -18.82
C GLY A 289 -6.33 -20.19 -18.57
N PHE A 290 -5.33 -19.60 -17.96
CA PHE A 290 -4.06 -20.32 -17.66
C PHE A 290 -4.26 -21.41 -16.62
N HIS A 291 -5.05 -21.17 -15.58
CA HIS A 291 -5.42 -22.18 -14.60
C HIS A 291 -6.15 -23.36 -15.27
N ARG A 292 -7.21 -23.06 -16.03
CA ARG A 292 -8.01 -24.08 -16.72
C ARG A 292 -7.17 -24.90 -17.72
N TYR A 293 -6.25 -24.24 -18.40
CA TYR A 293 -5.35 -24.92 -19.33
C TYR A 293 -4.38 -25.86 -18.63
N LEU A 294 -3.69 -25.39 -17.58
CA LEU A 294 -2.62 -26.16 -16.93
C LEU A 294 -3.14 -27.23 -15.96
N ILE A 295 -4.17 -26.91 -15.19
CA ILE A 295 -4.65 -27.76 -14.10
C ILE A 295 -5.85 -28.58 -14.54
N ASP A 296 -6.82 -27.98 -15.22
CA ASP A 296 -8.04 -28.66 -15.64
C ASP A 296 -7.87 -29.35 -17.02
N GLY A 297 -6.78 -29.09 -17.73
CA GLY A 297 -6.48 -29.67 -19.04
C GLY A 297 -7.32 -29.12 -20.19
N GLU A 298 -7.98 -27.97 -19.99
CA GLU A 298 -8.84 -27.32 -21.00
C GLU A 298 -8.01 -26.59 -22.06
N THR A 299 -7.59 -27.28 -23.09
CA THR A 299 -6.78 -26.68 -24.17
C THR A 299 -7.46 -25.53 -24.90
N ALA A 300 -8.79 -25.50 -24.92
CA ALA A 300 -9.60 -24.44 -25.53
C ALA A 300 -9.67 -23.15 -24.69
N ALA A 301 -9.18 -23.16 -23.44
CA ALA A 301 -9.14 -21.98 -22.59
C ALA A 301 -8.08 -20.93 -23.01
N ILE A 302 -7.18 -21.32 -23.93
CA ILE A 302 -6.07 -20.50 -24.44
C ILE A 302 -6.34 -20.09 -25.89
N ASN A 303 -6.12 -18.80 -26.21
CA ASN A 303 -6.32 -18.28 -27.55
C ASN A 303 -5.27 -18.80 -28.54
N PRO A 304 -5.66 -19.64 -29.53
CA PRO A 304 -4.72 -20.19 -30.53
C PRO A 304 -4.23 -19.12 -31.52
N ALA A 305 -4.90 -17.96 -31.63
CA ALA A 305 -4.46 -16.84 -32.49
C ALA A 305 -3.25 -16.09 -31.90
N GLN A 306 -2.79 -16.47 -30.71
CA GLN A 306 -1.64 -15.84 -30.03
C GLN A 306 -1.79 -14.31 -29.85
N CYS A 307 -2.97 -13.89 -29.46
CA CYS A 307 -3.27 -12.52 -29.09
C CYS A 307 -4.27 -12.49 -27.92
N GLY A 308 -4.25 -11.42 -27.13
CA GLY A 308 -5.13 -11.23 -25.99
C GLY A 308 -4.60 -10.15 -25.03
N THR A 309 -5.36 -9.84 -24.02
CA THR A 309 -4.99 -8.80 -23.04
C THR A 309 -4.21 -9.35 -21.82
N LYS A 310 -4.01 -10.67 -21.77
CA LYS A 310 -3.17 -11.35 -20.77
C LYS A 310 -2.35 -12.43 -21.46
N ALA A 311 -1.03 -12.41 -21.29
CA ALA A 311 -0.11 -13.36 -21.89
C ALA A 311 0.93 -13.85 -20.89
N ALA A 312 1.32 -15.12 -20.99
CA ALA A 312 2.36 -15.72 -20.16
C ALA A 312 3.33 -16.55 -20.99
N ARG A 313 4.61 -16.53 -20.60
CA ARG A 313 5.63 -17.47 -21.11
C ARG A 313 5.63 -18.70 -20.23
N GLN A 314 5.18 -19.83 -20.73
CA GLN A 314 5.25 -21.11 -20.03
C GLN A 314 6.63 -21.73 -20.22
N VAL A 315 7.37 -21.91 -19.13
CA VAL A 315 8.61 -22.66 -19.05
C VAL A 315 8.50 -23.67 -17.93
N GLN A 316 9.07 -24.88 -18.13
CA GLN A 316 8.91 -25.99 -17.19
C GLN A 316 10.20 -26.78 -17.06
N ARG A 317 10.53 -27.18 -15.83
CA ARG A 317 11.70 -28.00 -15.55
C ARG A 317 11.42 -28.96 -14.38
N THR A 318 12.04 -30.12 -14.38
CA THR A 318 12.18 -30.96 -13.18
C THR A 318 13.53 -30.66 -12.56
N MET A 319 13.53 -30.02 -11.40
CA MET A 319 14.73 -29.52 -10.73
C MET A 319 15.29 -30.61 -9.80
N ALA A 320 16.59 -30.93 -9.93
CA ALA A 320 17.29 -31.80 -8.98
C ALA A 320 17.41 -31.13 -7.59
N PRO A 321 17.67 -31.91 -6.51
CA PRO A 321 17.96 -31.34 -5.20
C PRO A 321 19.09 -30.32 -5.24
N ALA A 322 18.89 -29.17 -4.59
CA ALA A 322 19.79 -28.00 -4.55
C ALA A 322 20.10 -27.37 -5.92
N GLU A 323 19.41 -27.78 -6.99
CA GLU A 323 19.53 -27.10 -8.29
C GLU A 323 18.98 -25.70 -8.21
N GLU A 324 19.71 -24.77 -8.82
CA GLU A 324 19.26 -23.41 -9.09
C GLU A 324 18.90 -23.27 -10.57
N TRP A 325 17.71 -22.76 -10.84
CA TRP A 325 17.24 -22.43 -12.17
C TRP A 325 17.07 -20.92 -12.28
N VAL A 326 17.76 -20.30 -13.24
CA VAL A 326 17.70 -18.86 -13.51
C VAL A 326 16.96 -18.65 -14.82
N LEU A 327 15.95 -17.78 -14.79
CA LEU A 327 15.18 -17.34 -15.96
C LEU A 327 15.28 -15.83 -16.07
N ASN A 328 15.82 -15.34 -17.19
CA ASN A 328 15.96 -13.90 -17.46
C ASN A 328 14.88 -13.43 -18.44
N LEU A 329 14.30 -12.25 -18.14
CA LEU A 329 13.35 -11.55 -19.02
C LEU A 329 13.73 -10.07 -19.07
N ARG A 330 13.31 -9.38 -20.15
CA ARG A 330 13.48 -7.94 -20.28
C ARG A 330 12.19 -7.31 -20.78
N LEU A 331 11.62 -6.42 -19.98
CA LEU A 331 10.45 -5.60 -20.30
C LEU A 331 10.93 -4.18 -20.60
N ARG A 332 10.71 -3.68 -21.82
CA ARG A 332 11.22 -2.37 -22.21
C ARG A 332 10.33 -1.66 -23.20
N SER A 333 10.48 -0.33 -23.29
CA SER A 333 9.88 0.47 -24.35
C SER A 333 10.35 -0.03 -25.73
N ARG A 334 9.44 -0.06 -26.69
CA ARG A 334 9.72 -0.44 -28.07
C ARG A 334 10.73 0.48 -28.75
N ASP A 335 10.89 1.71 -28.28
CA ASP A 335 11.92 2.61 -28.75
C ASP A 335 13.35 2.07 -28.52
N LEU A 336 13.52 1.11 -27.63
CA LEU A 336 14.79 0.46 -27.29
C LEU A 336 15.00 -0.90 -27.99
N GLU A 337 14.10 -1.35 -28.85
CA GLU A 337 14.15 -2.68 -29.48
C GLU A 337 15.42 -2.93 -30.34
N ALA A 338 16.06 -1.87 -30.82
CA ALA A 338 17.30 -1.98 -31.59
C ALA A 338 18.49 -2.54 -30.77
N LEU A 339 18.40 -2.51 -29.43
CA LEU A 339 19.43 -3.04 -28.54
C LEU A 339 19.18 -4.55 -28.29
N PRO A 340 20.24 -5.39 -28.10
CA PRO A 340 20.08 -6.76 -27.69
C PRO A 340 19.27 -6.86 -26.38
N ALA A 341 18.39 -7.86 -26.28
CA ALA A 341 17.60 -8.05 -25.04
C ALA A 341 18.45 -8.65 -23.91
N PHE A 342 19.39 -9.54 -24.27
CA PHE A 342 20.27 -10.26 -23.35
C PHE A 342 21.72 -10.14 -23.81
N GLY A 343 22.68 -10.37 -22.91
CA GLY A 343 24.08 -10.28 -23.13
C GLY A 343 24.86 -9.85 -21.88
N ASP A 344 26.14 -9.52 -22.02
CA ASP A 344 27.04 -9.18 -20.90
C ASP A 344 26.54 -7.96 -20.08
N ASP A 345 25.78 -7.07 -20.68
CA ASP A 345 25.19 -5.91 -20.00
C ASP A 345 24.07 -6.28 -19.02
N PHE A 346 23.36 -7.39 -19.24
CA PHE A 346 22.27 -7.84 -18.38
C PHE A 346 22.77 -8.12 -16.96
N ASP A 347 23.78 -8.95 -16.80
CA ASP A 347 24.36 -9.26 -15.50
C ASP A 347 25.07 -8.04 -14.88
N ALA A 348 25.71 -7.22 -15.71
CA ALA A 348 26.37 -6.00 -15.25
C ALA A 348 25.38 -4.99 -14.64
N VAL A 349 24.18 -4.84 -15.22
CA VAL A 349 23.13 -3.95 -14.66
C VAL A 349 22.66 -4.50 -13.32
N PHE A 350 22.37 -5.78 -13.19
CA PHE A 350 21.98 -6.38 -11.90
C PHE A 350 23.06 -6.16 -10.83
N ALA A 351 24.30 -6.50 -11.11
CA ALA A 351 25.41 -6.31 -10.17
C ALA A 351 25.58 -4.84 -9.76
N GLN A 352 25.45 -3.93 -10.72
CA GLN A 352 25.50 -2.49 -10.45
C GLN A 352 24.39 -2.04 -9.53
N ARG A 353 23.12 -2.43 -9.79
CA ARG A 353 21.97 -2.01 -8.99
C ARG A 353 22.03 -2.59 -7.56
N GLU A 354 22.47 -3.82 -7.40
CA GLU A 354 22.69 -4.45 -6.09
C GLU A 354 23.80 -3.73 -5.30
N ALA A 355 24.91 -3.38 -5.95
CA ALA A 355 25.97 -2.60 -5.31
C ALA A 355 25.49 -1.19 -4.90
N GLU A 356 24.69 -0.54 -5.73
CA GLU A 356 24.10 0.78 -5.43
C GLU A 356 23.10 0.71 -4.27
N TRP A 357 22.29 -0.35 -4.17
CA TRP A 357 21.44 -0.62 -3.03
C TRP A 357 22.25 -0.72 -1.73
N SER A 358 23.29 -1.56 -1.72
CA SER A 358 24.19 -1.73 -0.58
C SER A 358 24.86 -0.42 -0.16
N ALA A 359 25.32 0.37 -1.12
CA ALA A 359 25.92 1.69 -0.87
C ALA A 359 24.92 2.68 -0.29
N SER A 360 23.66 2.63 -0.73
CA SER A 360 22.58 3.49 -0.21
C SER A 360 22.27 3.16 1.24
N LEU A 361 22.15 1.88 1.60
CA LEU A 361 21.94 1.44 2.99
C LEU A 361 23.08 1.89 3.90
N GLN A 362 24.32 1.71 3.46
CA GLN A 362 25.50 2.14 4.22
C GLN A 362 25.57 3.66 4.40
N HIS A 363 25.09 4.42 3.41
CA HIS A 363 25.04 5.88 3.52
C HIS A 363 23.99 6.34 4.52
N MET A 364 22.80 5.70 4.53
CA MET A 364 21.71 6.04 5.45
C MET A 364 22.10 5.75 6.92
N VAL A 365 22.65 4.56 7.19
CA VAL A 365 23.07 4.17 8.54
C VAL A 365 24.45 3.51 8.45
N PRO A 366 25.53 4.27 8.66
CA PRO A 366 26.88 3.73 8.67
C PRO A 366 27.15 2.87 9.91
N ASN A 367 28.06 1.92 9.77
CA ASN A 367 28.61 1.11 10.89
C ASN A 367 27.62 0.12 11.55
N LEU A 368 26.59 -0.33 10.85
CA LEU A 368 25.77 -1.45 11.31
C LEU A 368 26.57 -2.77 11.21
N ASN A 369 26.39 -3.66 12.20
CA ASN A 369 26.82 -5.05 12.08
C ASN A 369 25.98 -5.79 11.02
N GLU A 370 26.25 -7.05 10.74
CA GLU A 370 25.58 -7.81 9.68
C GLU A 370 24.09 -8.03 9.95
N ASP A 371 23.73 -8.40 11.19
CA ASP A 371 22.35 -8.64 11.61
C ASP A 371 21.52 -7.34 11.56
N ASP A 372 22.03 -6.26 12.15
CA ASP A 372 21.37 -4.95 12.13
C ASP A 372 21.20 -4.44 10.70
N ARG A 373 22.17 -4.72 9.81
CA ARG A 373 22.07 -4.34 8.40
C ARG A 373 20.96 -5.12 7.68
N LEU A 374 20.83 -6.42 7.98
CA LEU A 374 19.76 -7.25 7.43
C LEU A 374 18.40 -6.75 7.89
N ILE A 375 18.22 -6.47 9.19
CA ILE A 375 16.99 -5.91 9.75
C ILE A 375 16.65 -4.56 9.09
N HIS A 376 17.63 -3.67 9.02
CA HIS A 376 17.44 -2.35 8.40
C HIS A 376 17.08 -2.45 6.90
N SER A 377 17.78 -3.33 6.16
CA SER A 377 17.50 -3.58 4.76
C SER A 377 16.07 -4.09 4.53
N SER A 378 15.65 -5.07 5.32
CA SER A 378 14.30 -5.64 5.24
C SER A 378 13.22 -4.63 5.60
N ALA A 379 13.45 -3.81 6.64
CA ALA A 379 12.51 -2.76 7.03
C ALA A 379 12.33 -1.69 5.93
N ILE A 380 13.43 -1.23 5.33
CA ILE A 380 13.38 -0.27 4.22
C ILE A 380 12.74 -0.90 2.98
N ALA A 381 13.08 -2.16 2.66
CA ALA A 381 12.46 -2.87 1.55
C ALA A 381 10.94 -2.99 1.75
N GLY A 382 10.49 -3.44 2.94
CA GLY A 382 9.08 -3.54 3.27
C GLY A 382 8.34 -2.20 3.14
N LEU A 383 8.91 -1.12 3.70
CA LEU A 383 8.34 0.23 3.58
C LEU A 383 8.18 0.66 2.11
N LEU A 384 9.19 0.42 1.26
CA LEU A 384 9.14 0.81 -0.15
C LEU A 384 8.20 -0.10 -0.98
N TRP A 385 8.02 -1.37 -0.58
CA TRP A 385 7.03 -2.26 -1.19
C TRP A 385 5.59 -1.92 -0.80
N CYS A 386 5.36 -1.12 0.26
CA CYS A 386 4.02 -0.63 0.61
C CYS A 386 3.49 0.46 -0.32
N LYS A 387 4.32 1.01 -1.22
CA LYS A 387 3.88 1.97 -2.25
C LYS A 387 3.05 1.23 -3.30
N LYS A 388 1.72 1.46 -3.29
CA LYS A 388 0.78 0.77 -4.17
C LYS A 388 -0.06 1.75 -4.96
N TYR A 389 -0.47 1.33 -6.16
CA TYR A 389 -1.47 2.06 -6.93
C TYR A 389 -2.81 2.02 -6.21
N TYR A 390 -3.41 3.20 -6.04
CA TYR A 390 -4.73 3.36 -5.47
C TYR A 390 -5.65 4.07 -6.46
N GLY A 391 -6.59 3.31 -7.03
CA GLY A 391 -7.59 3.80 -7.97
C GLY A 391 -8.97 3.72 -7.34
N TRP A 392 -9.66 4.87 -7.22
CA TRP A 392 -11.02 4.93 -6.68
C TRP A 392 -11.73 6.21 -7.12
N SER A 393 -12.97 6.09 -7.60
CA SER A 393 -13.81 7.23 -7.95
C SER A 393 -15.20 7.06 -7.40
N VAL A 394 -15.54 7.84 -6.39
CA VAL A 394 -16.87 7.81 -5.77
C VAL A 394 -17.97 8.16 -6.77
N LEU A 395 -17.74 9.14 -7.64
CA LEU A 395 -18.75 9.50 -8.64
C LEU A 395 -19.05 8.34 -9.60
N ARG A 396 -18.01 7.68 -10.13
CA ARG A 396 -18.19 6.50 -11.00
C ARG A 396 -18.86 5.34 -10.27
N TRP A 397 -18.54 5.13 -8.99
CA TRP A 397 -19.22 4.13 -8.18
C TRP A 397 -20.71 4.43 -7.99
N LEU A 398 -21.08 5.69 -7.77
CA LEU A 398 -22.48 6.13 -7.60
C LEU A 398 -23.30 6.00 -8.89
N GLU A 399 -22.72 6.42 -10.01
CA GLU A 399 -23.37 6.40 -11.34
C GLU A 399 -23.38 5.00 -11.96
N GLY A 400 -22.41 4.17 -11.59
CA GLY A 400 -22.16 2.87 -12.20
C GLY A 400 -21.47 2.99 -13.55
N ASP A 401 -21.13 1.85 -14.11
CA ASP A 401 -20.44 1.74 -15.39
C ASP A 401 -21.43 1.50 -16.53
N LEU A 402 -21.13 2.06 -17.72
CA LEU A 402 -22.09 2.09 -18.85
C LEU A 402 -22.51 0.70 -19.35
N ASN A 403 -21.60 -0.27 -19.29
CA ASN A 403 -21.85 -1.65 -19.74
C ASN A 403 -22.22 -2.62 -18.61
N GLN A 404 -22.41 -2.11 -17.38
CA GLN A 404 -22.77 -2.92 -16.23
C GLN A 404 -24.23 -2.68 -15.80
N PRO A 405 -24.84 -3.57 -15.04
CA PRO A 405 -26.14 -3.30 -14.45
C PRO A 405 -26.12 -2.01 -13.62
N PRO A 406 -27.22 -1.22 -13.65
CA PRO A 406 -27.28 0.01 -12.87
C PRO A 406 -27.10 -0.30 -11.37
N PRO A 407 -26.33 0.54 -10.67
CA PRO A 407 -26.09 0.32 -9.23
C PRO A 407 -27.37 0.50 -8.42
N PRO A 408 -27.45 -0.08 -7.22
CA PRO A 408 -28.57 0.10 -6.32
C PRO A 408 -28.78 1.60 -5.99
N ALA A 409 -30.02 2.07 -6.08
CA ALA A 409 -30.35 3.48 -5.85
C ALA A 409 -30.01 3.98 -4.44
N ASN A 410 -29.91 3.08 -3.46
CA ASN A 410 -29.50 3.41 -2.09
C ASN A 410 -28.06 3.86 -1.96
N ARG A 411 -27.18 3.61 -2.96
CA ARG A 411 -25.79 4.15 -2.96
C ARG A 411 -25.76 5.67 -2.76
N TRP A 412 -26.71 6.39 -3.35
CA TRP A 412 -26.83 7.85 -3.20
C TRP A 412 -27.22 8.32 -1.80
N HIS A 413 -27.62 7.41 -0.91
CA HIS A 413 -27.98 7.71 0.48
C HIS A 413 -26.92 7.29 1.49
N THR A 414 -25.78 6.78 1.03
CA THR A 414 -24.64 6.42 1.89
C THR A 414 -23.83 7.64 2.31
N GLU A 415 -23.01 7.49 3.34
CA GLU A 415 -22.05 8.53 3.74
C GLU A 415 -21.06 8.83 2.62
N THR A 416 -20.56 7.80 1.93
CA THR A 416 -19.62 7.90 0.81
C THR A 416 -20.14 8.82 -0.30
N ALA A 417 -21.44 8.83 -0.57
CA ALA A 417 -22.06 9.70 -1.55
C ALA A 417 -21.85 11.21 -1.25
N ARG A 418 -21.64 11.56 0.02
CA ARG A 418 -21.35 12.96 0.43
C ARG A 418 -19.97 13.42 -0.02
N TRP A 419 -19.10 12.48 -0.41
CA TRP A 419 -17.75 12.76 -0.86
C TRP A 419 -17.55 12.44 -2.34
N SER A 420 -18.49 12.81 -3.19
CA SER A 420 -18.49 12.52 -4.64
C SER A 420 -17.24 13.02 -5.40
N ARG A 421 -16.46 13.93 -4.78
CA ARG A 421 -15.21 14.45 -5.36
C ARG A 421 -14.00 13.57 -5.13
N LEU A 422 -14.09 12.55 -4.29
CA LEU A 422 -12.98 11.61 -4.11
C LEU A 422 -12.72 10.89 -5.43
N HIS A 423 -11.53 11.13 -5.96
CA HIS A 423 -11.07 10.60 -7.23
C HIS A 423 -9.58 10.35 -7.15
N ALA A 424 -9.21 9.11 -6.88
CA ALA A 424 -7.85 8.68 -6.65
C ALA A 424 -7.28 7.91 -7.85
N HIS A 425 -6.05 8.26 -8.24
CA HIS A 425 -5.24 7.60 -9.27
C HIS A 425 -3.76 7.73 -8.94
N ASP A 426 -3.41 7.53 -7.68
CA ASP A 426 -2.11 7.90 -7.17
C ASP A 426 -1.39 6.68 -6.61
N ILE A 427 -0.06 6.78 -6.52
CA ILE A 427 0.73 5.85 -5.75
C ILE A 427 0.74 6.35 -4.31
N ILE A 428 0.14 5.58 -3.43
CA ILE A 428 0.13 5.87 -1.99
C ILE A 428 0.78 4.74 -1.20
N SER A 429 1.30 5.08 -0.02
CA SER A 429 1.82 4.09 0.91
C SER A 429 0.67 3.44 1.65
N MET A 430 0.45 2.15 1.44
CA MET A 430 -0.57 1.38 2.15
C MET A 430 -0.04 0.94 3.52
N PRO A 431 -0.87 0.91 4.57
CA PRO A 431 -0.46 0.39 5.89
C PRO A 431 0.00 -1.05 5.80
N ASP A 432 -0.74 -1.86 5.09
CA ASP A 432 -0.45 -3.24 4.78
C ASP A 432 -0.96 -3.56 3.37
N ALA A 433 -0.08 -4.13 2.53
CA ALA A 433 -0.45 -4.45 1.15
C ALA A 433 -1.38 -5.66 1.03
N TRP A 434 -1.54 -6.43 2.10
CA TRP A 434 -2.45 -7.56 2.19
C TRP A 434 -3.74 -7.21 2.93
N GLU A 435 -3.65 -6.84 4.21
CA GLU A 435 -4.81 -6.64 5.08
C GLU A 435 -5.49 -5.29 4.81
N TYR A 436 -4.70 -4.23 4.61
CA TYR A 436 -5.19 -2.86 4.42
C TYR A 436 -4.75 -2.24 3.09
N PRO A 437 -5.06 -2.84 1.93
CA PRO A 437 -4.75 -2.24 0.63
C PRO A 437 -5.78 -1.15 0.26
N TYR A 438 -6.01 -0.18 1.14
CA TYR A 438 -6.94 0.93 0.98
C TYR A 438 -6.37 2.23 1.57
N PHE A 439 -7.05 3.34 1.33
CA PHE A 439 -6.69 4.64 1.88
C PHE A 439 -6.90 4.68 3.39
N CYS A 440 -5.84 4.90 4.15
CA CYS A 440 -5.87 5.09 5.59
C CYS A 440 -4.98 6.29 5.97
N GLN A 441 -5.61 7.43 6.26
CA GLN A 441 -4.93 8.72 6.29
C GLN A 441 -3.85 8.80 7.38
N TRP A 442 -4.14 8.38 8.63
CA TRP A 442 -3.17 8.59 9.70
C TRP A 442 -1.99 7.60 9.62
N ASP A 443 -2.21 6.39 9.15
CA ASP A 443 -1.14 5.42 8.88
C ASP A 443 -0.18 5.94 7.81
N LEU A 444 -0.71 6.53 6.72
CA LEU A 444 0.12 7.11 5.69
C LEU A 444 0.96 8.29 6.21
N MET A 445 0.48 9.01 7.22
CA MET A 445 1.26 10.06 7.88
C MET A 445 2.44 9.48 8.67
N PHE A 446 2.28 8.36 9.39
CA PHE A 446 3.39 7.65 10.03
C PHE A 446 4.38 7.12 8.99
N HIS A 447 3.90 6.51 7.90
CA HIS A 447 4.75 6.08 6.80
C HIS A 447 5.54 7.25 6.20
N SER A 448 4.93 8.42 6.04
CA SER A 448 5.61 9.62 5.52
C SER A 448 6.80 10.01 6.40
N VAL A 449 6.70 9.88 7.72
CA VAL A 449 7.83 10.14 8.62
C VAL A 449 8.96 9.14 8.40
N ALA A 450 8.66 7.86 8.21
CA ALA A 450 9.66 6.83 7.90
C ALA A 450 10.26 7.05 6.49
N PHE A 451 9.45 7.37 5.49
CA PHE A 451 9.91 7.70 4.14
C PHE A 451 10.89 8.88 4.10
N ALA A 452 10.71 9.88 4.98
CA ALA A 452 11.59 11.05 5.01
C ALA A 452 13.07 10.71 5.23
N ILE A 453 13.38 9.52 5.76
CA ILE A 453 14.74 9.03 5.95
C ILE A 453 15.36 8.59 4.61
N VAL A 454 14.56 7.99 3.74
CA VAL A 454 15.03 7.35 2.49
C VAL A 454 14.68 8.15 1.24
N ASP A 455 13.54 8.82 1.26
CA ASP A 455 12.97 9.58 0.13
C ASP A 455 12.12 10.75 0.65
N PRO A 456 12.75 11.86 1.08
CA PRO A 456 12.02 12.99 1.67
C PRO A 456 11.05 13.65 0.70
N GLN A 457 11.29 13.59 -0.61
CA GLN A 457 10.37 14.16 -1.59
C GLN A 457 9.07 13.36 -1.65
N THR A 458 9.13 12.02 -1.74
CA THR A 458 7.93 11.17 -1.65
C THR A 458 7.19 11.41 -0.34
N ALA A 459 7.89 11.54 0.80
CA ALA A 459 7.27 11.85 2.09
C ALA A 459 6.47 13.17 2.05
N LYS A 460 7.05 14.23 1.47
CA LYS A 460 6.37 15.53 1.30
C LYS A 460 5.16 15.43 0.37
N GLU A 461 5.30 14.71 -0.74
CA GLU A 461 4.23 14.49 -1.71
C GLU A 461 3.05 13.76 -1.08
N GLN A 462 3.29 12.70 -0.28
CA GLN A 462 2.24 12.01 0.46
C GLN A 462 1.52 12.97 1.43
N CYS A 463 2.25 13.75 2.22
CA CYS A 463 1.65 14.75 3.12
C CYS A 463 0.79 15.79 2.37
N LEU A 464 1.19 16.19 1.16
CA LEU A 464 0.46 17.16 0.34
C LEU A 464 -0.71 16.52 -0.40
N LEU A 465 -0.55 15.30 -0.91
CA LEU A 465 -1.57 14.56 -1.64
C LEU A 465 -2.81 14.32 -0.76
N LEU A 466 -2.59 13.75 0.42
CA LEU A 466 -3.66 13.40 1.35
C LEU A 466 -4.46 14.61 1.86
N ARG A 467 -3.95 15.82 1.62
CA ARG A 467 -4.63 17.07 1.93
C ARG A 467 -5.05 17.84 0.68
N SER A 468 -5.05 17.16 -0.45
CA SER A 468 -5.59 17.73 -1.69
C SER A 468 -7.12 17.74 -1.66
N PRO A 469 -7.80 18.55 -2.49
CA PRO A 469 -9.26 18.53 -2.59
C PRO A 469 -9.85 17.17 -3.00
N HIS A 470 -9.04 16.29 -3.60
CA HIS A 470 -9.46 14.93 -3.97
C HIS A 470 -9.55 13.99 -2.76
N TYR A 471 -8.67 14.20 -1.75
CA TYR A 471 -8.58 13.37 -0.55
C TYR A 471 -9.13 14.05 0.72
N THR A 472 -9.67 15.26 0.62
CA THR A 472 -10.29 15.99 1.72
C THR A 472 -11.79 16.08 1.48
N ALA A 473 -12.59 15.67 2.44
CA ALA A 473 -14.05 15.74 2.35
C ALA A 473 -14.54 17.21 2.19
N PRO A 474 -15.76 17.45 1.67
CA PRO A 474 -16.27 18.82 1.43
C PRO A 474 -16.32 19.73 2.66
N ASN A 475 -16.45 19.15 3.86
CA ASN A 475 -16.44 19.85 5.13
C ASN A 475 -15.04 20.07 5.72
N ALA A 476 -13.98 19.81 4.94
CA ALA A 476 -12.57 19.85 5.33
C ALA A 476 -12.11 18.73 6.29
N GLN A 477 -12.95 17.75 6.56
CA GLN A 477 -12.58 16.56 7.31
C GLN A 477 -11.61 15.69 6.50
N THR A 478 -10.66 15.07 7.18
CA THR A 478 -9.91 13.94 6.68
C THR A 478 -10.46 12.68 7.36
N PRO A 479 -11.33 11.90 6.69
CA PRO A 479 -11.93 10.72 7.29
C PRO A 479 -10.91 9.60 7.50
N ALA A 480 -11.27 8.61 8.30
CA ALA A 480 -10.45 7.44 8.56
C ALA A 480 -10.17 6.67 7.26
N TYR A 481 -11.21 6.42 6.48
CA TYR A 481 -11.12 5.83 5.16
C TYR A 481 -12.35 6.20 4.30
N GLU A 482 -12.35 5.82 3.05
CA GLU A 482 -13.30 6.30 2.04
C GLU A 482 -14.76 5.85 2.24
N TRP A 483 -14.99 4.84 3.06
CA TRP A 483 -16.33 4.28 3.30
C TRP A 483 -16.99 4.73 4.61
N ALA A 484 -16.23 5.38 5.51
CA ALA A 484 -16.74 5.86 6.80
C ALA A 484 -16.32 7.32 7.05
N LEU A 485 -17.13 8.25 6.59
CA LEU A 485 -16.89 9.69 6.79
C LEU A 485 -17.16 10.15 8.23
N SER A 486 -17.97 9.40 8.98
CA SER A 486 -18.25 9.68 10.39
C SER A 486 -17.07 9.37 11.32
N ASP A 487 -16.12 8.56 10.86
CA ASP A 487 -14.95 8.13 11.63
C ASP A 487 -13.72 8.99 11.31
N PRO A 488 -13.37 9.96 12.13
CA PRO A 488 -12.13 10.70 11.96
C PRO A 488 -10.95 9.93 12.52
N ASN A 489 -9.81 10.04 11.84
CA ASN A 489 -8.53 9.64 12.38
C ASN A 489 -7.98 10.70 13.36
N PRO A 490 -7.06 10.32 14.26
CA PRO A 490 -6.29 11.27 15.03
C PRO A 490 -5.61 12.32 14.14
N PRO A 491 -5.64 13.62 14.49
CA PRO A 491 -5.13 14.69 13.63
C PRO A 491 -3.59 14.81 13.70
N ILE A 492 -2.87 13.78 13.30
CA ILE A 492 -1.40 13.74 13.39
C ILE A 492 -0.69 14.40 12.19
N GLY A 493 -1.42 14.90 11.21
CA GLY A 493 -0.84 15.43 9.97
C GLY A 493 0.11 16.60 10.20
N ALA A 494 -0.14 17.47 11.19
CA ALA A 494 0.76 18.57 11.54
C ALA A 494 2.08 18.05 12.12
N TRP A 495 1.99 17.07 13.02
CA TRP A 495 3.16 16.39 13.58
C TRP A 495 3.99 15.72 12.49
N ALA A 496 3.36 14.93 11.62
CA ALA A 496 4.04 14.22 10.55
C ALA A 496 4.77 15.18 9.59
N ALA A 497 4.10 16.23 9.12
CA ALA A 497 4.70 17.23 8.24
C ALA A 497 5.90 17.94 8.89
N LEU A 498 5.79 18.29 10.18
CA LEU A 498 6.91 18.88 10.93
C LEU A 498 8.08 17.90 11.04
N ARG A 499 7.82 16.62 11.31
CA ARG A 499 8.85 15.58 11.39
C ARG A 499 9.53 15.34 10.05
N VAL A 500 8.77 15.25 8.96
CA VAL A 500 9.33 15.16 7.60
C VAL A 500 10.28 16.31 7.32
N PHE A 501 9.87 17.55 7.61
CA PHE A 501 10.73 18.73 7.47
C PHE A 501 12.00 18.65 8.33
N GLN A 502 11.87 18.25 9.60
CA GLN A 502 13.00 18.14 10.53
C GLN A 502 13.99 17.04 10.12
N ILE A 503 13.49 15.91 9.63
CA ILE A 503 14.32 14.80 9.14
C ILE A 503 15.06 15.24 7.88
N GLU A 504 14.39 15.87 6.92
CA GLU A 504 15.03 16.39 5.72
C GLU A 504 16.13 17.40 6.06
N ARG A 505 15.87 18.34 6.97
CA ARG A 505 16.86 19.31 7.45
C ARG A 505 18.06 18.61 8.11
N LYS A 506 17.83 17.62 8.95
CA LYS A 506 18.89 16.94 9.71
C LYS A 506 19.75 16.04 8.81
N HIS A 507 19.13 15.25 7.93
CA HIS A 507 19.84 14.23 7.15
C HIS A 507 20.33 14.73 5.79
N TYR A 508 19.62 15.70 5.18
CA TYR A 508 19.91 16.20 3.84
C TYR A 508 20.34 17.67 3.82
N GLY A 509 20.33 18.36 4.97
CA GLY A 509 20.73 19.76 5.08
C GLY A 509 19.78 20.74 4.38
N ARG A 510 18.56 20.34 4.02
CA ARG A 510 17.58 21.14 3.29
C ARG A 510 16.43 21.56 4.22
N SER A 511 16.12 22.86 4.26
CA SER A 511 14.97 23.43 4.98
C SER A 511 13.92 23.88 3.99
N ASP A 512 12.96 23.03 3.68
CA ASP A 512 11.90 23.31 2.70
C ASP A 512 10.72 24.04 3.35
N HIS A 513 10.87 25.34 3.59
CA HIS A 513 9.79 26.20 4.09
C HIS A 513 8.61 26.32 3.09
N GLY A 514 8.85 26.09 1.80
CA GLY A 514 7.80 26.01 0.79
C GLY A 514 6.81 24.87 1.05
N PHE A 515 7.34 23.69 1.40
CA PHE A 515 6.56 22.55 1.84
C PHE A 515 5.76 22.87 3.11
N LEU A 516 6.39 23.42 4.16
CA LEU A 516 5.68 23.78 5.40
C LEU A 516 4.56 24.78 5.16
N ARG A 517 4.79 25.82 4.33
CA ARG A 517 3.73 26.77 3.95
C ARG A 517 2.56 26.10 3.23
N SER A 518 2.86 25.18 2.33
CA SER A 518 1.85 24.48 1.54
C SER A 518 1.00 23.56 2.41
N VAL A 519 1.63 22.79 3.28
CA VAL A 519 0.91 21.87 4.17
C VAL A 519 0.14 22.63 5.25
N LEU A 520 0.69 23.71 5.82
CA LEU A 520 0.01 24.52 6.83
C LEU A 520 -1.33 25.08 6.31
N ARG A 521 -1.36 25.60 5.09
CA ARG A 521 -2.62 26.11 4.49
C ARG A 521 -3.72 25.05 4.43
N LYS A 522 -3.35 23.79 4.19
CA LYS A 522 -4.31 22.68 4.15
C LYS A 522 -4.69 22.21 5.55
N LEU A 523 -3.73 22.19 6.49
CA LEU A 523 -3.96 21.84 7.89
C LEU A 523 -4.86 22.83 8.62
N LEU A 524 -4.85 24.12 8.23
CA LEU A 524 -5.76 25.11 8.80
C LEU A 524 -7.24 24.81 8.50
N LEU A 525 -7.55 24.19 7.36
CA LEU A 525 -8.91 23.76 7.05
C LEU A 525 -9.34 22.61 7.95
N GLU A 526 -8.47 21.61 8.12
CA GLU A 526 -8.70 20.48 9.04
C GLU A 526 -8.83 20.96 10.49
N TYR A 527 -7.96 21.90 10.92
CA TYR A 527 -8.06 22.51 12.24
C TYR A 527 -9.42 23.19 12.46
N GLY A 528 -9.92 23.91 11.45
CA GLY A 528 -11.25 24.53 11.51
C GLY A 528 -12.37 23.51 11.66
N TRP A 529 -12.27 22.37 11.00
CA TRP A 529 -13.24 21.29 11.15
C TRP A 529 -13.20 20.71 12.57
N TRP A 530 -12.03 20.40 13.10
CA TRP A 530 -11.85 19.91 14.46
C TRP A 530 -12.33 20.92 15.51
N ALA A 531 -11.97 22.20 15.38
CA ALA A 531 -12.36 23.26 16.31
C ALA A 531 -13.88 23.44 16.42
N ASN A 532 -14.65 23.02 15.41
CA ASN A 532 -16.11 23.05 15.42
C ASN A 532 -16.75 21.74 15.91
N ARG A 533 -15.96 20.74 16.30
CA ARG A 533 -16.44 19.44 16.76
C ARG A 533 -16.44 19.36 18.30
N ASN A 534 -17.09 20.32 18.91
CA ASN A 534 -17.27 20.33 20.36
C ASN A 534 -18.27 19.27 20.81
N ASP A 535 -18.17 18.88 22.07
CA ASP A 535 -19.17 18.05 22.71
C ASP A 535 -20.55 18.71 22.75
N ARG A 536 -21.58 17.90 22.93
CA ARG A 536 -22.98 18.39 22.95
C ARG A 536 -23.31 19.26 24.17
N SER A 537 -22.52 19.14 25.24
CA SER A 537 -22.67 19.92 26.48
C SER A 537 -22.09 21.33 26.36
N GLY A 538 -21.23 21.58 25.34
CA GLY A 538 -20.56 22.87 25.16
C GLY A 538 -19.44 23.13 26.17
N ASP A 539 -18.89 22.09 26.78
CA ASP A 539 -17.85 22.19 27.79
C ASP A 539 -16.41 22.29 27.21
N ASN A 540 -16.29 22.48 25.88
CA ASN A 540 -15.04 22.50 25.13
C ASN A 540 -14.24 21.19 25.20
N VAL A 541 -14.91 20.08 25.41
CA VAL A 541 -14.35 18.74 25.26
C VAL A 541 -14.60 18.28 23.82
N PHE A 542 -13.63 17.58 23.23
CA PHE A 542 -13.74 17.11 21.86
C PHE A 542 -14.07 15.64 21.83
N GLU A 543 -15.15 15.29 21.14
CA GLU A 543 -15.53 13.91 20.86
C GLU A 543 -14.91 13.51 19.54
N GLY A 544 -14.01 12.52 19.57
CA GLY A 544 -13.34 11.99 18.38
C GLY A 544 -14.04 10.76 17.79
N GLY A 545 -14.88 10.08 18.57
CA GLY A 545 -15.43 8.80 18.19
C GLY A 545 -14.38 7.69 18.21
N PHE A 546 -14.19 7.01 17.10
CA PHE A 546 -13.29 5.86 16.97
C PHE A 546 -11.81 6.20 17.27
N LEU A 547 -11.24 7.20 16.62
CA LEU A 547 -9.85 7.67 16.80
C LEU A 547 -8.78 6.56 16.75
N GLY A 548 -8.97 5.55 15.90
CA GLY A 548 -8.01 4.45 15.73
C GLY A 548 -7.95 3.44 16.89
N LEU A 549 -8.98 3.33 17.71
CA LEU A 549 -8.99 2.50 18.91
C LEU A 549 -9.99 1.34 18.87
N ASP A 550 -10.04 0.67 17.76
CA ASP A 550 -10.86 -0.50 17.50
C ASP A 550 -10.52 -1.70 18.40
N ASN A 551 -9.24 -1.86 18.77
CA ASN A 551 -8.75 -3.02 19.50
C ASN A 551 -8.56 -2.79 21.01
N ILE A 552 -8.79 -1.58 21.52
CA ILE A 552 -8.45 -1.21 22.90
C ILE A 552 -9.69 -0.87 23.72
N ALA A 553 -10.78 -0.41 23.09
CA ALA A 553 -11.98 0.03 23.77
C ALA A 553 -12.89 -1.17 24.14
N ILE A 554 -13.47 -1.10 25.34
CA ILE A 554 -14.46 -2.10 25.80
C ILE A 554 -15.79 -1.90 25.06
N PHE A 555 -16.08 -0.67 24.62
CA PHE A 555 -17.31 -0.27 23.95
C PHE A 555 -16.97 0.47 22.65
N ASP A 556 -17.90 0.43 21.69
CA ASP A 556 -17.82 1.28 20.51
C ASP A 556 -18.04 2.74 20.90
N ARG A 557 -16.97 3.53 20.86
CA ARG A 557 -16.94 4.92 21.30
C ARG A 557 -17.70 5.88 20.37
N ARG A 558 -18.13 5.44 19.21
CA ARG A 558 -18.87 6.23 18.22
C ARG A 558 -20.32 6.48 18.61
N PHE A 559 -20.91 5.55 19.35
CA PHE A 559 -22.35 5.53 19.63
C PHE A 559 -22.66 5.53 21.13
N PRO A 560 -23.79 6.15 21.53
CA PRO A 560 -24.32 5.97 22.87
C PRO A 560 -24.59 4.49 23.17
N LEU A 561 -24.39 4.09 24.41
CA LEU A 561 -24.74 2.73 24.85
C LEU A 561 -26.25 2.50 24.83
N ALA A 562 -26.68 1.23 24.84
CA ALA A 562 -28.10 0.87 24.74
C ALA A 562 -28.99 1.47 25.83
N ASP A 563 -28.42 1.76 27.02
CA ASP A 563 -29.10 2.40 28.15
C ASP A 563 -29.09 3.96 28.07
N GLY A 564 -28.51 4.52 26.98
CA GLY A 564 -28.36 5.96 26.80
C GLY A 564 -27.11 6.55 27.46
N SER A 565 -26.26 5.73 28.11
CA SER A 565 -24.97 6.16 28.64
C SER A 565 -24.02 6.54 27.50
N ARG A 566 -23.08 7.46 27.77
CA ARG A 566 -22.08 7.94 26.81
C ARG A 566 -20.69 7.80 27.37
N ILE A 567 -19.74 7.73 26.45
CA ILE A 567 -18.32 7.69 26.79
C ILE A 567 -17.71 9.08 26.51
N GLU A 568 -17.19 9.67 27.56
CA GLU A 568 -16.45 10.94 27.50
C GLU A 568 -14.96 10.62 27.35
N GLN A 569 -14.44 10.85 26.16
CA GLN A 569 -13.13 10.40 25.76
C GLN A 569 -12.00 11.24 26.38
N CYS A 570 -10.95 10.58 26.89
CA CYS A 570 -9.77 11.28 27.43
C CYS A 570 -8.84 11.77 26.32
N ASP A 571 -8.79 11.08 25.19
CA ASP A 571 -7.87 11.36 24.08
C ASP A 571 -8.37 12.42 23.09
N GLY A 572 -9.68 12.59 22.89
CA GLY A 572 -10.20 13.53 21.89
C GLY A 572 -9.70 14.97 22.08
N THR A 573 -9.84 15.50 23.30
CA THR A 573 -9.35 16.85 23.63
C THR A 573 -7.82 16.94 23.60
N ALA A 574 -7.13 15.87 24.00
CA ALA A 574 -5.68 15.81 23.97
C ALA A 574 -5.14 15.80 22.54
N TRP A 575 -5.78 15.09 21.61
CA TRP A 575 -5.44 15.17 20.18
C TRP A 575 -5.55 16.58 19.62
N MET A 576 -6.56 17.35 20.05
CA MET A 576 -6.68 18.76 19.67
C MET A 576 -5.56 19.62 20.26
N ALA A 577 -5.17 19.38 21.50
CA ALA A 577 -4.02 20.06 22.10
C ALA A 577 -2.73 19.75 21.37
N SER A 578 -2.51 18.47 21.01
CA SER A 578 -1.37 18.03 20.19
C SER A 578 -1.38 18.71 18.80
N LEU A 579 -2.51 18.77 18.12
CA LEU A 579 -2.66 19.47 16.84
C LEU A 579 -2.27 20.95 16.97
N SER A 580 -2.79 21.65 17.99
CA SER A 580 -2.48 23.07 18.24
C SER A 580 -0.97 23.29 18.48
N LEU A 581 -0.30 22.42 19.26
CA LEU A 581 1.14 22.52 19.52
C LEU A 581 1.98 22.29 18.26
N ASN A 582 1.61 21.31 17.43
CA ASN A 582 2.35 21.03 16.20
C ASN A 582 2.14 22.13 15.14
N LEU A 583 0.92 22.68 15.04
CA LEU A 583 0.65 23.86 14.21
C LEU A 583 1.42 25.09 14.70
N LEU A 584 1.49 25.31 16.03
CA LEU A 584 2.33 26.35 16.63
C LEU A 584 3.80 26.16 16.23
N ALA A 585 4.34 24.96 16.33
CA ALA A 585 5.73 24.71 15.97
C ALA A 585 6.02 25.00 14.50
N ILE A 586 5.09 24.66 13.58
CA ILE A 586 5.18 25.01 12.16
C ILE A 586 5.11 26.53 11.97
N ALA A 587 4.19 27.21 12.64
CA ALA A 587 4.02 28.67 12.54
C ALA A 587 5.26 29.41 13.08
N VAL A 588 5.86 28.94 14.18
CA VAL A 588 7.11 29.49 14.73
C VAL A 588 8.26 29.33 13.74
N GLU A 589 8.44 28.15 13.14
CA GLU A 589 9.47 27.93 12.12
C GLU A 589 9.31 28.91 10.95
N LEU A 590 8.08 29.05 10.43
CA LEU A 590 7.79 29.94 9.30
C LEU A 590 7.90 31.44 9.68
N SER A 591 7.60 31.83 10.92
CA SER A 591 7.67 33.22 11.36
C SER A 591 9.09 33.78 11.39
N SER A 592 10.11 32.93 11.35
CA SER A 592 11.51 33.30 11.23
C SER A 592 11.81 34.00 9.90
N GLU A 593 11.12 33.60 8.81
CA GLU A 593 11.26 34.18 7.48
C GLU A 593 10.13 35.17 7.16
N GLN A 594 8.92 34.93 7.64
CA GLN A 594 7.71 35.68 7.30
C GLN A 594 6.94 36.06 8.58
N PRO A 595 7.12 37.31 9.06
CA PRO A 595 6.53 37.78 10.33
C PRO A 595 4.99 37.65 10.44
N GLU A 596 4.28 37.57 9.33
CA GLU A 596 2.82 37.41 9.28
C GLU A 596 2.32 36.10 9.94
N TYR A 597 3.16 35.08 10.08
CA TYR A 597 2.80 33.85 10.79
C TYR A 597 2.73 34.02 12.32
N ARG A 598 3.14 35.18 12.88
CA ARG A 598 3.07 35.45 14.32
C ARG A 598 1.64 35.43 14.85
N ASP A 599 0.68 35.93 14.08
CA ASP A 599 -0.74 35.93 14.46
C ASP A 599 -1.23 34.47 14.66
N LEU A 600 -0.75 33.52 13.86
CA LEU A 600 -1.08 32.12 14.04
C LEU A 600 -0.39 31.53 15.29
N CYS A 601 0.83 31.98 15.62
CA CYS A 601 1.48 31.56 16.85
C CYS A 601 0.66 31.98 18.07
N GLU A 602 0.20 33.25 18.14
CA GLU A 602 -0.63 33.73 19.22
C GLU A 602 -1.94 32.95 19.33
N ARG A 603 -2.58 32.67 18.20
CA ARG A 603 -3.80 31.87 18.13
C ARG A 603 -3.61 30.49 18.72
N PHE A 604 -2.60 29.75 18.25
CA PHE A 604 -2.39 28.36 18.67
C PHE A 604 -1.93 28.23 20.13
N VAL A 605 -1.16 29.22 20.65
CA VAL A 605 -0.82 29.27 22.09
C VAL A 605 -2.08 29.46 22.91
N HIS A 606 -2.96 30.41 22.51
CA HIS A 606 -4.21 30.63 23.21
C HIS A 606 -5.09 29.38 23.21
N ASP A 607 -5.27 28.76 22.06
CA ASP A 607 -6.11 27.57 21.91
C ASP A 607 -5.56 26.40 22.73
N PHE A 608 -4.23 26.18 22.70
CA PHE A 608 -3.59 25.16 23.54
C PHE A 608 -3.79 25.38 25.04
N VAL A 609 -3.63 26.62 25.51
CA VAL A 609 -3.83 26.96 26.94
C VAL A 609 -5.27 26.70 27.35
N GLN A 610 -6.26 27.05 26.51
CA GLN A 610 -7.66 26.76 26.79
C GLN A 610 -7.93 25.23 26.86
N LEU A 611 -7.38 24.45 25.94
CA LEU A 611 -7.50 23.01 25.95
C LEU A 611 -6.85 22.37 27.17
N ALA A 612 -5.65 22.83 27.55
CA ALA A 612 -4.94 22.35 28.75
C ALA A 612 -5.72 22.66 30.03
N ILE A 613 -6.36 23.85 30.11
CA ILE A 613 -7.24 24.18 31.23
C ILE A 613 -8.45 23.23 31.23
N THR A 614 -9.07 22.99 30.08
CA THR A 614 -10.23 22.12 29.97
C THR A 614 -9.93 20.68 30.40
N ILE A 615 -8.78 20.12 30.04
CA ILE A 615 -8.37 18.77 30.45
C ILE A 615 -8.20 18.67 31.98
N ASN A 616 -7.65 19.71 32.61
CA ASN A 616 -7.24 19.69 34.03
C ASN A 616 -8.30 20.25 35.00
N HIS A 617 -9.40 20.83 34.50
CA HIS A 617 -10.45 21.38 35.36
C HIS A 617 -11.82 20.80 34.99
N PRO A 618 -12.60 20.33 35.97
CA PRO A 618 -13.92 19.71 35.70
C PRO A 618 -14.95 20.70 35.17
N GLY A 619 -14.80 22.01 35.47
CA GLY A 619 -15.77 23.03 35.05
C GLY A 619 -17.20 22.68 35.46
N GLN A 620 -18.15 22.79 34.53
CA GLN A 620 -19.55 22.37 34.73
C GLN A 620 -19.79 20.88 34.48
N ARG A 621 -18.82 20.17 33.94
CA ARG A 621 -18.94 18.72 33.63
C ARG A 621 -19.11 17.85 34.88
N GLY A 622 -18.48 18.27 36.01
CA GLY A 622 -18.54 17.53 37.26
C GLY A 622 -17.64 16.29 37.33
N TYR A 623 -16.82 16.04 36.29
CA TYR A 623 -15.85 14.95 36.25
C TYR A 623 -14.55 15.41 35.59
N LEU A 624 -13.48 14.64 35.84
CA LEU A 624 -12.20 14.69 35.12
C LEU A 624 -11.94 13.34 34.49
N ASN A 625 -11.17 13.31 33.41
CA ASN A 625 -10.64 12.07 32.86
C ASN A 625 -9.41 11.57 33.64
N TRP A 626 -8.78 12.44 34.46
CA TRP A 626 -7.67 12.09 35.35
C TRP A 626 -8.17 11.39 36.62
N ASP A 627 -7.67 10.18 36.88
CA ASP A 627 -7.89 9.45 38.12
C ASP A 627 -6.73 9.69 39.09
N GLU A 628 -7.00 10.38 40.19
CA GLU A 628 -5.99 10.72 41.22
C GLU A 628 -5.42 9.49 41.90
N GLN A 629 -6.20 8.41 42.03
CA GLN A 629 -5.75 7.18 42.68
C GLN A 629 -4.74 6.44 41.83
N ASP A 630 -5.02 6.34 40.54
CA ASP A 630 -4.18 5.57 39.59
C ASP A 630 -3.10 6.45 38.94
N GLY A 631 -3.23 7.79 39.03
CA GLY A 631 -2.32 8.72 38.35
C GLY A 631 -2.35 8.52 36.84
N PHE A 632 -3.55 8.37 36.26
CA PHE A 632 -3.69 8.01 34.86
C PHE A 632 -4.99 8.62 34.29
N TYR A 633 -5.00 8.92 32.98
CA TYR A 633 -6.21 9.36 32.28
C TYR A 633 -7.02 8.15 31.79
N TYR A 634 -8.34 8.24 32.01
CA TYR A 634 -9.31 7.24 31.56
C TYR A 634 -10.48 7.89 30.84
N ASP A 635 -11.07 7.13 29.95
CA ASP A 635 -12.41 7.45 29.46
C ASP A 635 -13.41 7.36 30.64
N VAL A 636 -14.41 8.21 30.61
CA VAL A 636 -15.46 8.27 31.64
C VAL A 636 -16.78 7.88 31.03
N ILE A 637 -17.50 6.95 31.65
CA ILE A 637 -18.88 6.66 31.29
C ILE A 637 -19.80 7.64 32.05
N LYS A 638 -20.64 8.37 31.31
CA LYS A 638 -21.65 9.28 31.86
C LYS A 638 -23.03 8.70 31.63
N ARG A 639 -23.73 8.40 32.72
CA ARG A 639 -25.07 7.79 32.67
C ARG A 639 -26.18 8.85 32.51
N PRO A 640 -27.39 8.45 32.07
CA PRO A 640 -28.53 9.38 31.93
C PRO A 640 -28.92 10.09 33.23
N ASP A 641 -28.65 9.51 34.40
CA ASP A 641 -28.90 10.12 35.70
C ASP A 641 -27.82 11.14 36.14
N GLY A 642 -26.80 11.34 35.29
CA GLY A 642 -25.68 12.23 35.54
C GLY A 642 -24.55 11.61 36.34
N SER A 643 -24.65 10.38 36.79
CA SER A 643 -23.54 9.67 37.45
C SER A 643 -22.43 9.33 36.47
N THR A 644 -21.19 9.28 36.97
CA THR A 644 -20.00 8.99 36.17
C THR A 644 -19.13 7.94 36.83
N ASP A 645 -18.48 7.11 35.98
CA ASP A 645 -17.47 6.14 36.40
C ASP A 645 -16.31 6.10 35.41
N TYR A 646 -15.11 5.78 35.89
CA TYR A 646 -13.94 5.55 35.05
C TYR A 646 -14.00 4.19 34.36
N LEU A 647 -13.69 4.18 33.08
CA LEU A 647 -13.36 2.97 32.32
C LEU A 647 -11.85 2.68 32.48
N ARG A 648 -11.49 1.94 33.54
CA ARG A 648 -10.09 1.75 33.95
C ARG A 648 -9.35 0.75 33.06
N THR A 649 -9.31 1.03 31.77
CA THR A 649 -8.48 0.32 30.79
C THR A 649 -7.20 1.13 30.55
N ARG A 650 -6.07 0.64 31.05
CA ARG A 650 -4.77 1.28 30.83
C ARG A 650 -4.31 0.98 29.41
N SER A 651 -4.37 1.97 28.55
CA SER A 651 -4.00 1.91 27.14
C SER A 651 -3.26 3.17 26.71
N LEU A 652 -2.80 3.23 25.48
CA LEU A 652 -2.14 4.41 24.92
C LEU A 652 -3.02 5.66 24.96
N THR A 653 -4.34 5.54 24.95
CA THR A 653 -5.27 6.68 25.03
C THR A 653 -5.02 7.55 26.26
N GLY A 654 -4.74 6.94 27.40
CA GLY A 654 -4.45 7.64 28.64
C GLY A 654 -3.05 8.25 28.73
N LEU A 655 -2.21 8.07 27.70
CA LEU A 655 -0.89 8.69 27.59
C LEU A 655 -0.89 9.91 26.65
N ILE A 656 -1.93 10.11 25.85
CA ILE A 656 -2.01 11.22 24.90
C ILE A 656 -2.19 12.55 25.63
N PRO A 657 -3.06 12.66 26.68
CA PRO A 657 -3.15 13.88 27.48
C PRO A 657 -1.86 14.22 28.19
#